data_044e391c2c7cba573c09ac42955ba58f
#
_entry.id   044e391c2c7cba573c09ac42955ba58f
#
_cell.length_a   1.000
_cell.length_b   1.000
_cell.length_c   1.000
_cell.angle_alpha   90.00
_cell.angle_beta   90.00
_cell.angle_gamma   90.00
#
_symmetry.space_group_name_H-M   'P 1'
#
loop_
_entity.id
_entity.type
_entity.pdbx_description
1 polymer ?
#
loop_
_entity_poly.entity_id
_entity_poly.type
_entity_poly.pdbx_seq_one_letter_code
_entity_poly.pdbx_strand_id
1 'polypeptide(L)'
;QYANPEDTRGRLVMSCMTPASDNTYISIEDKEAKDFRASIVEFLMTNHPHDCPVCEEGGHCHLQDMTVMTQHDRRRYRFTKRTHYNQELGSFISHEMNRCIACYRCVRYYKDYAGGTDFGVYANASRVYFGRPESGTLESEFSGNLTEVCPTGVFTDKTHSERYNRKWDMQYAPSVCQGCSSGCNISPGERYGELRRVENRFNGEVNQYFLCDKGRFGTGYVNRADRPLQPQFRSGANVETVSVDQALDTVIANIQGKKVLGIGSPRASLESNFALRELVGQANFSTGLSQKEQNLVELAASIMQTEGVYNPGMREIESYDAVLILGEDLTQTAPRMALSVRQASKNKAKEMAAERRTQEWLAEPVQRIAQDAKSPIYILAATQTRLADVATGEVVASPNDIARLGFAIAAGVKGEAILGLEDDAKAFAQTIADTLKAAKKPLIISGTSLQDPAIMEAAAQVAQNLGANAGLTLTVPEVNSMGMAILGGQSLEQAFAQDYDTIVIVENDLYRRLPAKQIDAALAKAKDIIVLDHAETETVKKANIVLSAASFAEGDGTVVSQEGRAQRFYQVYDASYYKPEYAIKESWRWIHAIETGVKGQAISWTVLDDVIESVAKNVPALEAIQDVAPNAGFRVHGLKVAREPRRYSGRTSLRAPLSIHEPKQPTDQDSALTFSMEGYVGNQTPSPLVPFAWSAGWNSPQAWNKFQDKVGGSLKGGDSGIRLFDRLTKRPARTFVAPAPVLVNAESFRLVPMHHIFGSGEFTVKTPAMESRIPEAVFAVGEQDATRLNLQDGQKITVKAGETSIVLPVQVIEYLPTGYIGYPIGLAPTVSLAEPVSVAVGA
;
A
#
# COMPACT_ATOMS: atom_id res chain seq x y z
N GLN A 1 -32.71 -0.93 -27.72
CA GLN A 1 -32.45 -2.33 -27.98
C GLN A 1 -33.35 -2.84 -29.11
N TYR A 2 -32.77 -3.52 -30.03
CA TYR A 2 -33.45 -4.07 -31.21
C TYR A 2 -33.33 -5.60 -31.20
N ALA A 3 -34.29 -6.30 -31.76
CA ALA A 3 -34.27 -7.76 -31.81
C ALA A 3 -33.26 -8.28 -32.86
N ASN A 4 -33.08 -7.55 -33.97
CA ASN A 4 -32.10 -7.85 -35.03
C ASN A 4 -31.75 -6.55 -35.79
N PRO A 5 -30.80 -6.56 -36.75
CA PRO A 5 -30.42 -5.37 -37.51
C PRO A 5 -31.57 -4.76 -38.37
N GLU A 6 -32.55 -5.54 -38.72
CA GLU A 6 -33.67 -5.12 -39.55
C GLU A 6 -34.90 -4.64 -38.74
N ASP A 7 -34.83 -4.80 -37.41
CA ASP A 7 -35.90 -4.37 -36.50
C ASP A 7 -35.98 -2.84 -36.45
N THR A 8 -37.07 -2.28 -36.88
CA THR A 8 -37.36 -0.85 -36.85
C THR A 8 -38.15 -0.41 -35.60
N ARG A 9 -38.53 -1.35 -34.73
CA ARG A 9 -39.36 -1.12 -33.53
C ARG A 9 -38.59 -1.26 -32.24
N GLY A 10 -37.32 -0.92 -32.21
CA GLY A 10 -36.50 -0.97 -31.03
C GLY A 10 -37.23 -0.44 -29.76
N ARG A 11 -36.85 -0.92 -28.60
CA ARG A 11 -37.41 -0.46 -27.33
C ARG A 11 -36.34 0.29 -26.52
N LEU A 12 -36.73 1.34 -25.81
CA LEU A 12 -35.92 2.02 -24.86
C LEU A 12 -35.71 1.14 -23.62
N VAL A 13 -34.45 0.89 -23.25
CA VAL A 13 -34.12 0.07 -22.10
C VAL A 13 -33.06 0.76 -21.26
N MET A 14 -33.05 0.47 -19.93
CA MET A 14 -32.02 0.91 -19.03
C MET A 14 -30.86 -0.08 -19.05
N SER A 15 -29.69 0.36 -19.42
CA SER A 15 -28.49 -0.50 -19.49
C SER A 15 -28.06 -1.10 -18.14
N CYS A 16 -28.38 -0.41 -17.04
CA CYS A 16 -28.10 -0.90 -15.69
C CYS A 16 -29.10 -1.96 -15.18
N MET A 17 -30.22 -2.18 -15.89
CA MET A 17 -31.28 -3.13 -15.48
C MET A 17 -31.54 -4.22 -16.50
N THR A 18 -30.93 -4.12 -17.66
CA THR A 18 -31.18 -5.05 -18.77
C THR A 18 -30.00 -6.00 -18.90
N PRO A 19 -30.19 -7.30 -18.70
CA PRO A 19 -29.12 -8.29 -18.89
C PRO A 19 -28.60 -8.24 -20.33
N ALA A 20 -27.29 -8.32 -20.46
CA ALA A 20 -26.65 -8.47 -21.76
C ALA A 20 -26.84 -9.92 -22.25
N SER A 21 -27.13 -10.08 -23.53
CA SER A 21 -27.21 -11.38 -24.20
C SER A 21 -26.49 -11.34 -25.53
N ASP A 22 -26.02 -12.49 -25.99
CA ASP A 22 -25.41 -12.60 -27.31
C ASP A 22 -26.38 -12.21 -28.39
N ASN A 23 -25.85 -11.68 -29.48
CA ASN A 23 -26.62 -11.21 -30.64
C ASN A 23 -27.65 -10.11 -30.34
N THR A 24 -27.39 -9.31 -29.30
CA THR A 24 -28.20 -8.13 -28.96
C THR A 24 -27.75 -6.93 -29.79
N TYR A 25 -28.69 -6.28 -30.48
CA TYR A 25 -28.44 -5.05 -31.23
C TYR A 25 -28.83 -3.84 -30.40
N ILE A 26 -27.89 -2.91 -30.22
CA ILE A 26 -28.04 -1.74 -29.36
C ILE A 26 -27.65 -0.48 -30.13
N SER A 27 -28.53 0.50 -30.15
CA SER A 27 -28.22 1.86 -30.60
C SER A 27 -28.13 2.79 -29.40
N ILE A 28 -27.07 3.56 -29.31
CA ILE A 28 -26.93 4.67 -28.36
C ILE A 28 -27.17 6.02 -29.03
N GLU A 29 -27.27 6.03 -30.38
CA GLU A 29 -27.43 7.23 -31.21
C GLU A 29 -28.87 7.49 -31.59
N ASP A 30 -29.78 6.57 -31.27
CA ASP A 30 -31.19 6.73 -31.49
C ASP A 30 -31.73 8.01 -30.82
N LYS A 31 -32.61 8.71 -31.54
CA LYS A 31 -33.16 10.00 -31.07
C LYS A 31 -33.85 9.87 -29.71
N GLU A 32 -34.67 8.84 -29.53
CA GLU A 32 -35.40 8.60 -28.29
C GLU A 32 -34.41 8.36 -27.12
N ALA A 33 -33.35 7.58 -27.34
CA ALA A 33 -32.32 7.33 -26.35
C ALA A 33 -31.52 8.60 -25.98
N LYS A 34 -31.22 9.45 -26.97
CA LYS A 34 -30.55 10.75 -26.74
C LYS A 34 -31.43 11.70 -25.95
N ASP A 35 -32.69 11.86 -26.35
CA ASP A 35 -33.65 12.75 -25.68
C ASP A 35 -33.89 12.29 -24.23
N PHE A 36 -34.01 11.00 -24.02
CA PHE A 36 -34.17 10.44 -22.67
C PHE A 36 -32.93 10.68 -21.79
N ARG A 37 -31.72 10.45 -22.29
CA ARG A 37 -30.49 10.75 -21.55
C ARG A 37 -30.40 12.23 -21.18
N ALA A 38 -30.69 13.12 -22.09
CA ALA A 38 -30.71 14.55 -21.82
C ALA A 38 -31.69 14.90 -20.69
N SER A 39 -32.89 14.34 -20.73
CA SER A 39 -33.91 14.53 -19.70
C SER A 39 -33.44 14.02 -18.32
N ILE A 40 -32.84 12.83 -18.26
CA ILE A 40 -32.28 12.30 -17.00
C ILE A 40 -31.20 13.19 -16.42
N VAL A 41 -30.25 13.66 -17.24
CA VAL A 41 -29.20 14.58 -16.79
C VAL A 41 -29.79 15.90 -16.26
N GLU A 42 -30.82 16.44 -16.92
CA GLU A 42 -31.52 17.63 -16.44
C GLU A 42 -32.19 17.41 -15.08
N PHE A 43 -32.83 16.25 -14.87
CA PHE A 43 -33.40 15.89 -13.57
C PHE A 43 -32.33 15.81 -12.47
N LEU A 44 -31.15 15.26 -12.74
CA LEU A 44 -30.04 15.25 -11.80
C LEU A 44 -29.61 16.67 -11.42
N MET A 45 -29.68 17.62 -12.35
CA MET A 45 -29.33 19.03 -12.14
C MET A 45 -30.40 19.86 -11.43
N THR A 46 -31.57 19.34 -11.18
CA THR A 46 -32.68 20.12 -10.57
C THR A 46 -32.32 20.63 -9.19
N ASN A 47 -31.70 19.82 -8.33
CA ASN A 47 -31.24 20.21 -6.99
C ASN A 47 -29.71 20.41 -6.89
N HIS A 48 -28.93 19.87 -7.82
CA HIS A 48 -27.49 20.00 -7.82
C HIS A 48 -27.09 21.49 -7.96
N PRO A 49 -26.19 22.03 -7.10
CA PRO A 49 -25.75 23.44 -7.22
C PRO A 49 -24.89 23.66 -8.47
N HIS A 50 -24.91 24.88 -8.99
CA HIS A 50 -24.06 25.29 -10.10
C HIS A 50 -22.76 25.94 -9.59
N ASP A 51 -22.06 25.27 -8.70
CA ASP A 51 -20.83 25.73 -8.06
C ASP A 51 -19.55 25.07 -8.58
N CYS A 52 -19.59 24.53 -9.81
CA CYS A 52 -18.42 23.93 -10.46
C CYS A 52 -17.14 24.76 -10.40
N PRO A 53 -17.16 26.11 -10.49
CA PRO A 53 -15.95 26.93 -10.36
C PRO A 53 -15.26 26.79 -9.00
N VAL A 54 -16.00 26.54 -7.93
CA VAL A 54 -15.50 26.37 -6.55
C VAL A 54 -15.60 24.93 -6.05
N CYS A 55 -16.12 24.02 -6.85
CA CYS A 55 -16.22 22.61 -6.53
C CYS A 55 -14.88 21.92 -6.82
N GLU A 56 -14.33 21.20 -5.86
CA GLU A 56 -13.05 20.49 -6.01
C GLU A 56 -13.11 19.35 -7.03
N GLU A 57 -14.30 18.82 -7.33
CA GLU A 57 -14.49 17.84 -8.39
C GLU A 57 -14.62 18.48 -9.79
N GLY A 58 -14.72 19.83 -9.86
CA GLY A 58 -14.83 20.53 -11.14
C GLY A 58 -13.64 20.28 -12.06
N GLY A 59 -13.91 19.94 -13.33
CA GLY A 59 -12.89 19.60 -14.32
C GLY A 59 -12.63 18.09 -14.45
N HIS A 60 -13.11 17.27 -13.51
CA HIS A 60 -13.07 15.79 -13.59
C HIS A 60 -14.36 15.14 -13.05
N CYS A 61 -15.44 15.89 -13.00
CA CYS A 61 -16.76 15.46 -12.57
C CYS A 61 -17.53 14.79 -13.70
N HIS A 62 -18.00 13.56 -13.46
CA HIS A 62 -18.77 12.82 -14.44
C HIS A 62 -20.11 13.52 -14.78
N LEU A 63 -20.79 14.09 -13.80
CA LEU A 63 -22.03 14.83 -14.00
C LEU A 63 -21.80 16.09 -14.87
N GLN A 64 -20.71 16.80 -14.64
CA GLN A 64 -20.32 17.96 -15.43
C GLN A 64 -20.13 17.59 -16.91
N ASP A 65 -19.45 16.48 -17.19
CA ASP A 65 -19.26 15.99 -18.55
C ASP A 65 -20.59 15.57 -19.19
N MET A 66 -21.46 14.91 -18.43
CA MET A 66 -22.78 14.53 -18.93
C MET A 66 -23.62 15.74 -19.33
N THR A 67 -23.58 16.84 -18.57
CA THR A 67 -24.30 18.07 -18.93
C THR A 67 -23.79 18.65 -20.24
N VAL A 68 -22.48 18.62 -20.49
CA VAL A 68 -21.89 19.09 -21.75
C VAL A 68 -22.23 18.14 -22.91
N MET A 69 -22.17 16.82 -22.69
CA MET A 69 -22.49 15.83 -23.72
C MET A 69 -23.96 15.84 -24.15
N THR A 70 -24.86 16.17 -23.24
CA THR A 70 -26.29 16.29 -23.51
C THR A 70 -26.69 17.72 -23.94
N GLN A 71 -25.71 18.60 -24.13
CA GLN A 71 -25.86 19.96 -24.66
C GLN A 71 -26.77 20.87 -23.82
N HIS A 72 -26.75 20.69 -22.49
CA HIS A 72 -27.45 21.58 -21.59
C HIS A 72 -26.71 22.92 -21.49
N ASP A 73 -27.33 24.02 -21.96
CA ASP A 73 -26.78 25.38 -21.96
C ASP A 73 -27.56 26.33 -21.02
N ARG A 74 -28.72 25.90 -20.53
CA ARG A 74 -29.59 26.73 -19.67
C ARG A 74 -30.43 25.88 -18.74
N ARG A 75 -30.89 26.53 -17.65
CA ARG A 75 -31.81 25.95 -16.67
C ARG A 75 -33.24 26.31 -17.01
N ARG A 76 -34.12 25.33 -17.16
CA ARG A 76 -35.54 25.53 -17.46
C ARG A 76 -36.41 25.73 -16.22
N TYR A 77 -36.02 25.24 -15.04
CA TYR A 77 -36.78 25.34 -13.80
C TYR A 77 -36.36 26.58 -12.95
N ARG A 78 -37.26 27.03 -12.04
CA ARG A 78 -37.14 28.28 -11.26
C ARG A 78 -37.42 28.12 -9.76
N PHE A 79 -37.56 26.92 -9.24
CA PHE A 79 -37.83 26.66 -7.83
C PHE A 79 -36.56 26.76 -6.98
N THR A 80 -36.74 26.89 -5.65
CA THR A 80 -35.65 26.87 -4.67
C THR A 80 -35.08 25.48 -4.58
N LYS A 81 -33.76 25.36 -4.69
CA LYS A 81 -33.06 24.10 -4.53
C LYS A 81 -33.05 23.65 -3.08
N ARG A 82 -33.08 22.33 -2.89
CA ARG A 82 -32.95 21.69 -1.58
C ARG A 82 -31.54 21.99 -1.03
N THR A 83 -31.44 22.18 0.30
CA THR A 83 -30.18 22.38 1.01
C THR A 83 -30.03 21.37 2.15
N HIS A 84 -28.80 21.01 2.42
CA HIS A 84 -28.38 20.13 3.50
C HIS A 84 -27.23 20.75 4.29
N TYR A 85 -27.09 20.38 5.54
CA TYR A 85 -25.92 20.67 6.34
C TYR A 85 -24.78 19.70 5.98
N ASN A 86 -23.55 20.19 6.07
CA ASN A 86 -22.37 19.37 5.94
C ASN A 86 -21.94 18.82 7.30
N GLN A 87 -21.20 17.71 7.30
CA GLN A 87 -20.59 17.14 8.49
C GLN A 87 -19.07 17.27 8.45
N GLU A 88 -18.45 17.30 9.63
CA GLU A 88 -17.03 17.03 9.77
C GLU A 88 -16.82 15.50 9.73
N LEU A 89 -16.02 15.02 8.78
CA LEU A 89 -15.74 13.60 8.55
C LEU A 89 -14.27 13.21 8.84
N GLY A 90 -13.56 14.04 9.57
CA GLY A 90 -12.16 13.84 9.94
C GLY A 90 -11.18 14.62 9.05
N SER A 91 -9.90 14.25 9.11
CA SER A 91 -8.81 14.99 8.45
C SER A 91 -8.70 14.73 6.95
N PHE A 92 -9.32 13.66 6.42
CA PHE A 92 -9.08 13.21 5.06
C PHE A 92 -10.13 13.66 4.05
N ILE A 93 -11.37 13.79 4.48
CA ILE A 93 -12.52 13.93 3.57
C ILE A 93 -13.31 15.18 3.90
N SER A 94 -13.49 16.04 2.88
CA SER A 94 -14.45 17.14 2.91
C SER A 94 -15.83 16.63 2.53
N HIS A 95 -16.87 17.23 3.09
CA HIS A 95 -18.26 16.87 2.86
C HIS A 95 -19.09 18.07 2.41
N GLU A 96 -19.66 17.98 1.19
CA GLU A 96 -20.56 18.98 0.65
C GLU A 96 -21.86 18.33 0.15
N MET A 97 -22.77 18.05 1.07
CA MET A 97 -23.96 17.24 0.82
C MET A 97 -24.89 17.81 -0.26
N ASN A 98 -24.88 19.13 -0.49
CA ASN A 98 -25.70 19.77 -1.53
C ASN A 98 -25.39 19.29 -2.94
N ARG A 99 -24.19 18.76 -3.18
CA ARG A 99 -23.74 18.22 -4.47
C ARG A 99 -24.22 16.80 -4.76
N CYS A 100 -24.98 16.20 -3.82
CA CYS A 100 -25.42 14.82 -3.94
C CYS A 100 -26.50 14.63 -4.99
N ILE A 101 -26.35 13.58 -5.81
CA ILE A 101 -27.35 13.14 -6.81
C ILE A 101 -28.08 11.87 -6.37
N ALA A 102 -27.95 11.46 -5.10
CA ALA A 102 -28.60 10.29 -4.51
C ALA A 102 -28.34 8.96 -5.28
N CYS A 103 -27.13 8.73 -5.73
CA CYS A 103 -26.75 7.53 -6.49
C CYS A 103 -26.41 6.30 -5.60
N TYR A 104 -26.31 6.45 -4.29
CA TYR A 104 -26.01 5.40 -3.28
C TYR A 104 -24.63 4.71 -3.42
N ARG A 105 -23.77 5.11 -4.34
CA ARG A 105 -22.47 4.46 -4.55
C ARG A 105 -21.60 4.50 -3.30
N CYS A 106 -21.60 5.59 -2.56
CA CYS A 106 -20.82 5.78 -1.33
C CYS A 106 -21.18 4.75 -0.25
N VAL A 107 -22.47 4.55 0.03
CA VAL A 107 -22.93 3.59 1.06
C VAL A 107 -22.65 2.16 0.61
N ARG A 108 -22.95 1.81 -0.65
CA ARG A 108 -22.65 0.48 -1.18
C ARG A 108 -21.16 0.16 -1.10
N TYR A 109 -20.32 1.14 -1.42
CA TYR A 109 -18.90 0.97 -1.27
C TYR A 109 -18.50 0.82 0.21
N TYR A 110 -18.82 1.83 1.03
CA TYR A 110 -18.32 1.93 2.40
C TYR A 110 -18.79 0.79 3.30
N LYS A 111 -20.09 0.46 3.25
CA LYS A 111 -20.68 -0.62 4.06
C LYS A 111 -20.51 -1.99 3.41
N ASP A 112 -21.02 -2.15 2.20
CA ASP A 112 -21.18 -3.47 1.59
C ASP A 112 -19.85 -4.04 1.08
N TYR A 113 -18.92 -3.17 0.66
CA TYR A 113 -17.64 -3.61 0.12
C TYR A 113 -16.51 -3.49 1.15
N ALA A 114 -16.34 -2.33 1.76
CA ALA A 114 -15.23 -2.05 2.69
C ALA A 114 -15.51 -2.46 4.13
N GLY A 115 -16.77 -2.76 4.51
CA GLY A 115 -17.14 -3.22 5.84
C GLY A 115 -17.17 -2.12 6.91
N GLY A 116 -17.24 -0.85 6.51
CA GLY A 116 -17.39 0.27 7.45
C GLY A 116 -18.79 0.32 8.06
N THR A 117 -18.88 0.62 9.34
CA THR A 117 -20.15 0.60 10.11
C THR A 117 -20.65 1.99 10.48
N ASP A 118 -19.80 2.98 10.43
CA ASP A 118 -20.03 4.34 10.94
C ASP A 118 -20.52 5.35 9.89
N PHE A 119 -20.85 4.90 8.68
CA PHE A 119 -21.39 5.70 7.59
C PHE A 119 -22.64 5.04 7.02
N GLY A 120 -23.64 5.85 6.64
CA GLY A 120 -24.90 5.31 6.14
C GLY A 120 -25.72 6.29 5.33
N VAL A 121 -26.95 5.88 5.05
CA VAL A 121 -28.00 6.72 4.47
C VAL A 121 -29.09 6.94 5.51
N TYR A 122 -29.49 8.18 5.67
CA TYR A 122 -30.49 8.62 6.64
C TYR A 122 -31.63 9.34 5.91
N ALA A 123 -32.78 9.42 6.57
CA ALA A 123 -34.02 9.95 6.03
C ALA A 123 -34.52 9.15 4.78
N ASN A 124 -35.45 9.70 4.04
CA ASN A 124 -36.07 9.01 2.92
C ASN A 124 -36.46 9.95 1.76
N ALA A 125 -36.85 9.35 0.66
CA ALA A 125 -37.35 10.01 -0.55
C ALA A 125 -36.42 11.15 -1.02
N SER A 126 -36.94 12.36 -1.19
CA SER A 126 -36.16 13.50 -1.68
C SER A 126 -35.22 14.14 -0.64
N ARG A 127 -35.20 13.61 0.59
CA ARG A 127 -34.39 14.14 1.70
C ARG A 127 -33.31 13.19 2.19
N VAL A 128 -32.96 12.19 1.40
CA VAL A 128 -31.87 11.27 1.77
C VAL A 128 -30.58 12.03 2.05
N TYR A 129 -29.89 11.59 3.10
CA TYR A 129 -28.65 12.17 3.58
C TYR A 129 -27.60 11.07 3.70
N PHE A 130 -26.41 11.29 3.17
CA PHE A 130 -25.29 10.35 3.22
C PHE A 130 -24.20 10.91 4.13
N GLY A 131 -23.91 10.21 5.21
CA GLY A 131 -22.97 10.68 6.22
C GLY A 131 -22.90 9.74 7.41
N ARG A 132 -22.39 10.25 8.53
CA ARG A 132 -22.41 9.58 9.84
C ARG A 132 -23.68 9.94 10.60
N PRO A 133 -24.05 9.18 11.66
CA PRO A 133 -25.09 9.62 12.60
C PRO A 133 -24.79 10.99 13.20
N GLU A 134 -23.53 11.23 13.56
CA GLU A 134 -23.01 12.49 14.10
C GLU A 134 -21.69 12.85 13.41
N SER A 135 -21.26 14.12 13.50
CA SER A 135 -19.96 14.54 13.01
C SER A 135 -18.84 13.76 13.70
N GLY A 136 -17.81 13.39 12.99
CA GLY A 136 -16.67 12.64 13.51
C GLY A 136 -15.89 11.95 12.40
N THR A 137 -14.70 11.48 12.74
CA THR A 137 -13.80 10.82 11.81
C THR A 137 -14.38 9.51 11.31
N LEU A 138 -14.28 9.26 10.01
CA LEU A 138 -14.58 7.96 9.42
C LEU A 138 -13.52 6.93 9.82
N GLU A 139 -13.96 5.80 10.38
CA GLU A 139 -13.08 4.83 11.03
C GLU A 139 -12.46 3.81 10.07
N SER A 140 -13.09 3.56 8.91
CA SER A 140 -12.56 2.60 7.95
C SER A 140 -11.22 3.07 7.39
N GLU A 141 -10.26 2.17 7.34
CA GLU A 141 -8.96 2.37 6.70
C GLU A 141 -9.03 2.58 5.17
N PHE A 142 -10.24 2.51 4.62
CA PHE A 142 -10.55 2.74 3.21
C PHE A 142 -11.48 3.93 2.98
N SER A 143 -11.64 4.81 3.95
CA SER A 143 -12.57 5.94 3.87
C SER A 143 -12.29 6.87 2.69
N GLY A 144 -11.02 7.06 2.35
CA GLY A 144 -10.55 7.92 1.28
C GLY A 144 -11.08 7.56 -0.12
N ASN A 145 -11.48 6.32 -0.35
CA ASN A 145 -12.08 5.95 -1.64
C ASN A 145 -13.46 6.58 -1.88
N LEU A 146 -14.09 7.16 -0.87
CA LEU A 146 -15.31 7.95 -1.05
C LEU A 146 -15.06 9.12 -2.03
N THR A 147 -13.84 9.66 -2.08
CA THR A 147 -13.47 10.75 -3.00
C THR A 147 -13.44 10.30 -4.47
N GLU A 148 -13.22 9.01 -4.74
CA GLU A 148 -13.20 8.47 -6.11
C GLU A 148 -14.51 7.74 -6.46
N VAL A 149 -15.17 7.17 -5.47
CA VAL A 149 -16.45 6.46 -5.67
C VAL A 149 -17.59 7.44 -5.93
N CYS A 150 -17.57 8.62 -5.30
CA CYS A 150 -18.57 9.65 -5.50
C CYS A 150 -18.45 10.23 -6.92
N PRO A 151 -19.54 10.26 -7.72
CA PRO A 151 -19.50 10.81 -9.08
C PRO A 151 -19.59 12.34 -9.13
N THR A 152 -19.67 12.99 -7.98
CA THR A 152 -19.79 14.45 -7.82
C THR A 152 -18.98 14.91 -6.62
N GLY A 153 -18.83 16.22 -6.42
CA GLY A 153 -18.01 16.78 -5.35
C GLY A 153 -18.65 16.77 -3.94
N VAL A 154 -19.36 15.69 -3.56
CA VAL A 154 -19.87 15.51 -2.19
C VAL A 154 -18.74 15.17 -1.24
N PHE A 155 -17.93 14.20 -1.64
CA PHE A 155 -16.77 13.76 -0.89
C PHE A 155 -15.53 14.10 -1.70
N THR A 156 -14.69 14.98 -1.16
CA THR A 156 -13.46 15.43 -1.83
C THR A 156 -12.25 15.27 -0.90
N ASP A 157 -11.06 15.28 -1.46
CA ASP A 157 -9.81 15.12 -0.74
C ASP A 157 -9.48 16.42 0.04
N LYS A 158 -9.69 16.40 1.36
CA LYS A 158 -9.45 17.54 2.24
C LYS A 158 -7.98 17.93 2.28
N THR A 159 -7.06 16.99 2.12
CA THR A 159 -5.62 17.24 2.13
C THR A 159 -5.15 18.02 0.89
N HIS A 160 -5.91 17.92 -0.20
CA HIS A 160 -5.66 18.63 -1.45
C HIS A 160 -6.33 20.02 -1.47
N SER A 161 -7.41 20.23 -0.71
CA SER A 161 -8.22 21.45 -0.79
C SER A 161 -7.49 22.73 -0.43
N GLU A 162 -6.51 22.69 0.48
CA GLU A 162 -5.72 23.86 0.85
C GLU A 162 -4.82 24.39 -0.27
N ARG A 163 -4.40 23.50 -1.17
CA ARG A 163 -3.54 23.81 -2.31
C ARG A 163 -4.16 23.33 -3.61
N TYR A 164 -5.44 23.55 -3.72
CA TYR A 164 -6.27 23.02 -4.79
C TYR A 164 -5.82 23.51 -6.17
N ASN A 165 -5.75 22.59 -7.09
CA ASN A 165 -5.68 22.83 -8.51
C ASN A 165 -6.51 21.77 -9.26
N ARG A 166 -6.88 22.06 -10.50
CA ARG A 166 -7.70 21.15 -11.29
C ARG A 166 -6.91 19.90 -11.67
N LYS A 167 -7.62 18.77 -11.74
CA LYS A 167 -6.99 17.49 -12.08
C LYS A 167 -6.28 17.55 -13.44
N TRP A 168 -6.87 18.21 -14.41
CA TRP A 168 -6.28 18.36 -15.73
C TRP A 168 -5.04 19.28 -15.76
N ASP A 169 -4.80 20.05 -14.70
CA ASP A 169 -3.66 20.93 -14.51
C ASP A 169 -2.52 20.25 -13.72
N MET A 170 -2.66 19.01 -13.34
CA MET A 170 -1.64 18.20 -12.67
C MET A 170 -0.93 17.26 -13.63
N GLN A 171 0.32 16.98 -13.33
CA GLN A 171 1.06 15.87 -13.92
C GLN A 171 0.93 14.63 -13.05
N TYR A 172 0.80 13.48 -13.68
CA TYR A 172 0.73 12.18 -13.02
C TYR A 172 1.76 11.21 -13.60
N ALA A 173 2.20 10.27 -12.82
CA ALA A 173 2.97 9.14 -13.31
C ALA A 173 2.45 7.82 -12.70
N PRO A 174 2.61 6.69 -13.39
CA PRO A 174 2.41 5.39 -12.78
C PRO A 174 3.38 5.19 -11.61
N SER A 175 2.89 4.72 -10.47
CA SER A 175 3.76 4.50 -9.31
C SER A 175 3.26 3.36 -8.42
N VAL A 176 4.07 2.98 -7.44
CA VAL A 176 3.80 1.94 -6.46
C VAL A 176 3.80 2.54 -5.06
N CYS A 177 2.76 2.25 -4.28
CA CYS A 177 2.66 2.70 -2.90
C CYS A 177 3.74 2.04 -2.03
N GLN A 178 4.49 2.87 -1.30
CA GLN A 178 5.54 2.42 -0.39
C GLN A 178 5.07 2.32 1.07
N GLY A 179 3.78 2.46 1.34
CA GLY A 179 3.24 2.48 2.69
C GLY A 179 3.27 1.14 3.44
N CYS A 180 3.29 0.02 2.73
CA CYS A 180 3.41 -1.36 3.25
C CYS A 180 3.84 -2.32 2.14
N SER A 181 4.04 -3.59 2.49
CA SER A 181 4.52 -4.62 1.55
C SER A 181 3.54 -5.04 0.45
N SER A 182 2.29 -4.55 0.46
CA SER A 182 1.27 -4.93 -0.55
C SER A 182 1.58 -4.42 -1.96
N GLY A 183 2.34 -3.33 -2.11
CA GLY A 183 2.74 -2.80 -3.42
C GLY A 183 1.58 -2.33 -4.28
N CYS A 184 0.55 -1.68 -3.69
CA CYS A 184 -0.59 -1.14 -4.43
C CYS A 184 -0.17 -0.12 -5.48
N ASN A 185 -0.81 -0.14 -6.64
CA ASN A 185 -0.55 0.82 -7.70
C ASN A 185 -1.26 2.15 -7.42
N ILE A 186 -0.54 3.24 -7.62
CA ILE A 186 -1.00 4.60 -7.35
C ILE A 186 -0.71 5.54 -8.51
N SER A 187 -1.43 6.65 -8.52
CA SER A 187 -1.26 7.79 -9.43
C SER A 187 -0.96 9.04 -8.62
N PRO A 188 0.29 9.31 -8.28
CA PRO A 188 0.67 10.56 -7.66
C PRO A 188 0.57 11.70 -8.67
N GLY A 189 -0.06 12.79 -8.27
CA GLY A 189 -0.24 14.00 -9.07
C GLY A 189 0.52 15.18 -8.48
N GLU A 190 1.25 15.88 -9.33
CA GLU A 190 2.12 17.00 -9.00
C GLU A 190 1.67 18.28 -9.69
N ARG A 191 1.91 19.42 -9.05
CA ARG A 191 1.86 20.74 -9.65
C ARG A 191 2.76 21.72 -8.92
N TYR A 192 3.55 22.48 -9.68
CA TYR A 192 4.51 23.46 -9.19
C TYR A 192 5.60 22.91 -8.27
N GLY A 193 6.06 21.67 -8.52
CA GLY A 193 7.10 21.03 -7.70
C GLY A 193 6.61 20.50 -6.36
N GLU A 194 5.30 20.29 -6.21
CA GLU A 194 4.70 19.73 -5.01
C GLU A 194 3.75 18.57 -5.35
N LEU A 195 3.86 17.49 -4.61
CA LEU A 195 2.89 16.40 -4.65
C LEU A 195 1.56 16.90 -4.10
N ARG A 196 0.51 16.91 -4.93
CA ARG A 196 -0.79 17.51 -4.60
C ARG A 196 -1.80 16.51 -4.09
N ARG A 197 -1.87 15.32 -4.72
CA ARG A 197 -2.77 14.24 -4.31
C ARG A 197 -2.26 12.90 -4.84
N VAL A 198 -2.75 11.83 -4.24
CA VAL A 198 -2.52 10.46 -4.72
C VAL A 198 -3.86 9.81 -4.99
N GLU A 199 -4.03 9.30 -6.21
CA GLU A 199 -5.21 8.56 -6.63
C GLU A 199 -4.91 7.07 -6.76
N ASN A 200 -5.95 6.25 -6.70
CA ASN A 200 -5.82 4.85 -7.05
C ASN A 200 -5.47 4.70 -8.53
N ARG A 201 -4.49 3.85 -8.84
CA ARG A 201 -4.25 3.35 -10.19
C ARG A 201 -4.68 1.90 -10.26
N PHE A 202 -5.52 1.59 -11.22
CA PHE A 202 -6.03 0.23 -11.36
C PHE A 202 -4.89 -0.74 -11.68
N ASN A 203 -4.83 -1.82 -10.91
CA ASN A 203 -4.07 -3.01 -11.24
C ASN A 203 -4.96 -4.23 -10.93
N GLY A 204 -5.38 -4.94 -11.97
CA GLY A 204 -6.31 -6.08 -11.87
C GLY A 204 -5.79 -7.23 -11.01
N GLU A 205 -4.47 -7.33 -10.84
CA GLU A 205 -3.80 -8.37 -10.06
C GLU A 205 -3.59 -7.97 -8.58
N VAL A 206 -3.55 -6.67 -8.25
CA VAL A 206 -3.15 -6.17 -6.93
C VAL A 206 -4.30 -5.45 -6.23
N ASN A 207 -4.48 -4.16 -6.50
CA ASN A 207 -5.38 -3.31 -5.73
C ASN A 207 -6.70 -2.99 -6.42
N GLN A 208 -6.87 -3.36 -7.69
CA GLN A 208 -8.06 -3.06 -8.47
C GLN A 208 -8.40 -1.56 -8.42
N TYR A 209 -9.57 -1.22 -7.89
CA TYR A 209 -10.10 0.15 -7.84
C TYR A 209 -9.87 0.87 -6.50
N PHE A 210 -9.21 0.23 -5.52
CA PHE A 210 -9.23 0.73 -4.15
C PHE A 210 -7.83 0.87 -3.55
N LEU A 211 -7.63 1.96 -2.82
CA LEU A 211 -6.41 2.31 -2.12
C LEU A 211 -6.75 2.61 -0.64
N CYS A 212 -5.95 2.11 0.30
CA CYS A 212 -6.17 2.45 1.70
C CYS A 212 -5.79 3.90 2.02
N ASP A 213 -6.29 4.43 3.11
CA ASP A 213 -6.10 5.82 3.51
C ASP A 213 -4.63 6.16 3.77
N LYS A 214 -3.85 5.20 4.30
CA LYS A 214 -2.39 5.35 4.43
C LYS A 214 -1.72 5.54 3.06
N GLY A 215 -2.10 4.75 2.06
CA GLY A 215 -1.53 4.87 0.71
C GLY A 215 -1.97 6.14 -0.01
N ARG A 216 -3.18 6.64 0.28
CA ARG A 216 -3.74 7.84 -0.34
C ARG A 216 -3.22 9.13 0.29
N PHE A 217 -3.21 9.22 1.61
CA PHE A 217 -2.93 10.47 2.34
C PHE A 217 -1.58 10.48 3.05
N GLY A 218 -0.92 9.32 3.15
CA GLY A 218 0.35 9.14 3.88
C GLY A 218 1.62 9.57 3.13
N THR A 219 1.49 10.37 2.06
CA THR A 219 2.60 10.74 1.18
C THR A 219 3.07 12.19 1.34
N GLY A 220 2.40 12.97 2.19
CA GLY A 220 2.72 14.39 2.39
C GLY A 220 4.11 14.69 2.94
N TYR A 221 4.83 13.69 3.44
CA TYR A 221 6.23 13.81 3.83
C TYR A 221 7.14 14.27 2.67
N VAL A 222 6.75 14.00 1.42
CA VAL A 222 7.50 14.43 0.22
C VAL A 222 7.59 15.96 0.12
N ASN A 223 6.59 16.68 0.62
CA ASN A 223 6.54 18.16 0.56
C ASN A 223 7.11 18.85 1.80
N ARG A 224 7.69 18.13 2.75
CA ARG A 224 8.23 18.73 3.97
C ARG A 224 9.44 19.61 3.67
N ALA A 225 9.51 20.76 4.34
CA ALA A 225 10.60 21.71 4.18
C ALA A 225 11.90 21.30 4.90
N ASP A 226 11.82 20.39 5.87
CA ASP A 226 12.96 19.92 6.66
C ASP A 226 13.72 18.76 5.99
N ARG A 227 13.34 18.34 4.78
CA ARG A 227 14.05 17.32 3.99
C ARG A 227 15.44 17.82 3.57
N PRO A 228 16.43 16.92 3.44
CA PRO A 228 17.64 17.22 2.69
C PRO A 228 17.31 17.52 1.22
N LEU A 229 17.48 18.73 0.76
CA LEU A 229 17.18 19.18 -0.61
C LEU A 229 18.45 19.50 -1.41
N GLN A 230 19.57 19.65 -0.70
CA GLN A 230 20.92 19.86 -1.24
C GLN A 230 21.92 19.07 -0.41
N PRO A 231 23.11 18.75 -0.96
CA PRO A 231 24.16 18.12 -0.17
C PRO A 231 24.55 18.98 1.04
N GLN A 232 24.84 18.31 2.16
CA GLN A 232 25.12 18.97 3.43
C GLN A 232 26.34 18.35 4.11
N PHE A 233 27.20 19.21 4.68
CA PHE A 233 28.14 18.81 5.71
C PHE A 233 27.54 19.10 7.08
N ARG A 234 27.70 18.16 8.00
CA ARG A 234 27.13 18.24 9.34
C ARG A 234 28.18 18.00 10.42
N SER A 235 28.14 18.81 11.46
CA SER A 235 28.95 18.67 12.66
C SER A 235 28.08 19.00 13.87
N GLY A 236 27.48 17.98 14.47
CA GLY A 236 26.49 18.15 15.50
C GLY A 236 25.27 18.92 15.00
N ALA A 237 24.95 20.04 15.63
CA ALA A 237 23.82 20.90 15.22
C ALA A 237 24.13 21.84 14.02
N ASN A 238 25.39 21.94 13.61
CA ASN A 238 25.77 22.78 12.49
C ASN A 238 25.53 22.03 11.17
N VAL A 239 24.73 22.62 10.29
CA VAL A 239 24.42 22.12 8.97
C VAL A 239 24.86 23.15 7.95
N GLU A 240 25.80 22.77 7.09
CA GLU A 240 26.31 23.60 6.00
C GLU A 240 25.88 23.01 4.67
N THR A 241 25.17 23.75 3.86
CA THR A 241 24.82 23.38 2.48
C THR A 241 26.03 23.59 1.58
N VAL A 242 26.39 22.58 0.78
CA VAL A 242 27.56 22.56 -0.08
C VAL A 242 27.18 22.25 -1.52
N SER A 243 28.06 22.55 -2.46
CA SER A 243 27.85 22.19 -3.86
C SER A 243 27.95 20.67 -4.07
N VAL A 244 27.36 20.19 -5.18
CA VAL A 244 27.42 18.78 -5.57
C VAL A 244 28.87 18.32 -5.74
N ASP A 245 29.70 19.11 -6.42
CA ASP A 245 31.10 18.79 -6.69
C ASP A 245 31.89 18.70 -5.38
N GLN A 246 31.73 19.67 -4.48
CA GLN A 246 32.39 19.67 -3.17
C GLN A 246 31.97 18.46 -2.33
N ALA A 247 30.69 18.09 -2.34
CA ALA A 247 30.20 16.92 -1.63
C ALA A 247 30.79 15.63 -2.21
N LEU A 248 30.79 15.48 -3.54
CA LEU A 248 31.34 14.30 -4.23
C LEU A 248 32.84 14.17 -4.01
N ASP A 249 33.62 15.24 -4.16
CA ASP A 249 35.06 15.22 -3.93
C ASP A 249 35.40 14.77 -2.51
N THR A 250 34.63 15.27 -1.52
CA THR A 250 34.82 14.88 -0.11
C THR A 250 34.45 13.43 0.12
N VAL A 251 33.30 12.97 -0.42
CA VAL A 251 32.86 11.56 -0.28
C VAL A 251 33.87 10.61 -0.95
N ILE A 252 34.34 10.93 -2.15
CA ILE A 252 35.33 10.12 -2.89
C ILE A 252 36.62 10.00 -2.05
N ALA A 253 37.11 11.10 -1.48
CA ALA A 253 38.28 11.09 -0.63
C ALA A 253 38.11 10.24 0.64
N ASN A 254 36.88 10.25 1.22
CA ASN A 254 36.54 9.48 2.42
C ASN A 254 36.33 7.98 2.16
N ILE A 255 36.15 7.59 0.91
CA ILE A 255 35.94 6.20 0.48
C ILE A 255 37.22 5.59 -0.12
N GLN A 256 38.01 6.38 -0.86
CA GLN A 256 39.14 5.88 -1.61
C GLN A 256 40.20 5.25 -0.72
N GLY A 257 40.46 3.95 -0.91
CA GLY A 257 41.45 3.19 -0.15
C GLY A 257 41.07 2.90 1.30
N LYS A 258 39.79 3.09 1.68
CA LYS A 258 39.24 2.82 3.01
C LYS A 258 38.44 1.53 3.05
N LYS A 259 38.24 1.00 4.25
CA LYS A 259 37.25 -0.05 4.49
C LYS A 259 35.85 0.59 4.60
N VAL A 260 35.01 0.36 3.63
CA VAL A 260 33.68 0.96 3.55
C VAL A 260 32.62 -0.08 3.85
N LEU A 261 31.75 0.23 4.79
CA LEU A 261 30.54 -0.53 5.07
C LEU A 261 29.34 0.13 4.39
N GLY A 262 28.60 -0.63 3.57
CA GLY A 262 27.37 -0.18 2.93
C GLY A 262 26.15 -0.73 3.64
N ILE A 263 25.23 0.14 4.04
CA ILE A 263 23.96 -0.24 4.66
C ILE A 263 22.82 0.16 3.75
N GLY A 264 22.15 -0.85 3.19
CA GLY A 264 20.98 -0.69 2.33
C GLY A 264 19.68 -0.53 3.12
N SER A 265 18.57 -0.62 2.43
CA SER A 265 17.25 -0.41 3.01
C SER A 265 16.13 -1.12 2.23
N PRO A 266 15.18 -1.76 2.91
CA PRO A 266 13.96 -2.26 2.25
C PRO A 266 12.98 -1.16 1.83
N ARG A 267 13.28 0.12 2.11
CA ARG A 267 12.58 1.30 1.58
C ARG A 267 13.09 1.72 0.20
N ALA A 268 14.41 1.62 0.02
CA ALA A 268 15.06 2.03 -1.23
C ALA A 268 14.72 1.08 -2.38
N SER A 269 14.86 1.59 -3.61
CA SER A 269 14.70 0.78 -4.81
C SER A 269 15.72 -0.36 -4.85
N LEU A 270 15.38 -1.40 -5.60
CA LEU A 270 16.28 -2.53 -5.82
C LEU A 270 17.60 -2.09 -6.45
N GLU A 271 17.53 -1.15 -7.40
CA GLU A 271 18.68 -0.61 -8.11
C GLU A 271 19.61 0.19 -7.18
N SER A 272 19.05 0.99 -6.28
CA SER A 272 19.84 1.75 -5.30
C SER A 272 20.58 0.83 -4.31
N ASN A 273 19.93 -0.22 -3.85
CA ASN A 273 20.55 -1.23 -3.00
C ASN A 273 21.63 -2.02 -3.73
N PHE A 274 21.37 -2.39 -4.98
CA PHE A 274 22.35 -3.08 -5.82
C PHE A 274 23.58 -2.21 -6.09
N ALA A 275 23.39 -0.94 -6.45
CA ALA A 275 24.49 -0.01 -6.68
C ALA A 275 25.37 0.14 -5.42
N LEU A 276 24.78 0.22 -4.24
CA LEU A 276 25.54 0.25 -2.98
C LEU A 276 26.34 -1.04 -2.78
N ARG A 277 25.73 -2.20 -3.05
CA ARG A 277 26.42 -3.50 -2.97
C ARG A 277 27.61 -3.59 -3.91
N GLU A 278 27.50 -3.07 -5.13
CA GLU A 278 28.63 -3.07 -6.10
C GLU A 278 29.72 -2.08 -5.67
N LEU A 279 29.38 -0.93 -5.07
CA LEU A 279 30.36 0.04 -4.57
C LEU A 279 31.23 -0.55 -3.44
N VAL A 280 30.60 -1.22 -2.45
CA VAL A 280 31.30 -1.69 -1.25
C VAL A 280 31.74 -3.16 -1.36
N GLY A 281 31.19 -3.91 -2.32
CA GLY A 281 31.35 -5.36 -2.46
C GLY A 281 30.40 -6.13 -1.54
N GLN A 282 30.00 -7.32 -1.99
CA GLN A 282 29.01 -8.15 -1.30
C GLN A 282 29.36 -8.46 0.18
N ALA A 283 30.63 -8.65 0.49
CA ALA A 283 31.10 -8.95 1.84
C ALA A 283 30.94 -7.78 2.82
N ASN A 284 30.84 -6.54 2.31
CA ASN A 284 30.70 -5.32 3.11
C ASN A 284 29.31 -4.70 2.99
N PHE A 285 28.35 -5.43 2.43
CA PHE A 285 26.99 -4.96 2.21
C PHE A 285 26.03 -5.55 3.24
N SER A 286 25.27 -4.67 3.91
CA SER A 286 24.15 -5.02 4.79
C SER A 286 22.82 -4.71 4.14
N THR A 287 21.82 -5.58 4.35
CA THR A 287 20.43 -5.33 3.96
C THR A 287 19.79 -4.16 4.72
N GLY A 288 20.44 -3.71 5.81
CA GLY A 288 19.90 -2.66 6.67
C GLY A 288 18.78 -3.12 7.61
N LEU A 289 18.57 -4.42 7.73
CA LEU A 289 17.64 -5.06 8.66
C LEU A 289 18.39 -5.55 9.91
N SER A 290 17.71 -5.58 11.05
CA SER A 290 18.21 -6.31 12.22
C SER A 290 18.28 -7.81 11.91
N GLN A 291 19.10 -8.56 12.65
CA GLN A 291 19.21 -10.02 12.46
C GLN A 291 17.85 -10.71 12.59
N LYS A 292 17.03 -10.26 13.54
CA LYS A 292 15.69 -10.80 13.76
C LYS A 292 14.77 -10.54 12.56
N GLU A 293 14.72 -9.30 12.08
CA GLU A 293 13.91 -8.93 10.90
C GLU A 293 14.39 -9.66 9.65
N GLN A 294 15.71 -9.71 9.43
CA GLN A 294 16.29 -10.40 8.27
C GLN A 294 15.94 -11.87 8.26
N ASN A 295 16.09 -12.57 9.38
CA ASN A 295 15.74 -13.99 9.50
C ASN A 295 14.26 -14.24 9.17
N LEU A 296 13.35 -13.36 9.62
CA LEU A 296 11.93 -13.47 9.34
C LEU A 296 11.60 -13.25 7.85
N VAL A 297 12.21 -12.25 7.23
CA VAL A 297 11.98 -11.95 5.80
C VAL A 297 12.57 -13.06 4.91
N GLU A 298 13.78 -13.56 5.25
CA GLU A 298 14.40 -14.70 4.55
C GLU A 298 13.60 -15.99 4.72
N LEU A 299 13.04 -16.24 5.90
CA LEU A 299 12.14 -17.36 6.14
C LEU A 299 10.89 -17.25 5.29
N ALA A 300 10.25 -16.07 5.25
CA ALA A 300 9.08 -15.84 4.41
C ALA A 300 9.38 -16.09 2.92
N ALA A 301 10.49 -15.55 2.40
CA ALA A 301 10.94 -15.79 1.03
C ALA A 301 11.24 -17.25 0.75
N SER A 302 11.85 -17.96 1.71
CA SER A 302 12.13 -19.39 1.62
C SER A 302 10.87 -20.26 1.55
N ILE A 303 9.88 -19.96 2.42
CA ILE A 303 8.59 -20.65 2.45
C ILE A 303 7.85 -20.48 1.12
N MET A 304 7.80 -19.26 0.57
CA MET A 304 7.12 -18.99 -0.71
C MET A 304 7.78 -19.68 -1.91
N GLN A 305 9.05 -20.03 -1.81
CA GLN A 305 9.78 -20.79 -2.82
C GLN A 305 9.70 -22.32 -2.62
N THR A 306 8.97 -22.80 -1.61
CA THR A 306 8.90 -24.24 -1.29
C THR A 306 7.97 -24.98 -2.25
N GLU A 307 8.36 -26.20 -2.66
CA GLU A 307 7.51 -27.10 -3.44
C GLU A 307 6.20 -27.40 -2.70
N GLY A 308 5.09 -27.45 -3.43
CA GLY A 308 3.77 -27.72 -2.87
C GLY A 308 3.14 -26.50 -2.15
N VAL A 309 3.82 -25.34 -2.09
CA VAL A 309 3.27 -24.08 -1.60
C VAL A 309 2.91 -23.20 -2.79
N TYR A 310 1.63 -22.82 -2.88
CA TYR A 310 1.13 -21.87 -3.85
C TYR A 310 0.91 -20.52 -3.17
N ASN A 311 1.56 -19.48 -3.69
CA ASN A 311 1.41 -18.11 -3.21
C ASN A 311 0.42 -17.36 -4.13
N PRO A 312 -0.83 -17.11 -3.70
CA PRO A 312 -1.80 -16.42 -4.54
C PRO A 312 -1.46 -14.93 -4.71
N GLY A 313 -1.86 -14.37 -5.84
CA GLY A 313 -1.85 -12.92 -6.02
C GLY A 313 -2.92 -12.23 -5.15
N MET A 314 -2.75 -10.95 -4.86
CA MET A 314 -3.65 -10.18 -3.99
C MET A 314 -5.13 -10.23 -4.44
N ARG A 315 -5.37 -10.19 -5.74
CA ARG A 315 -6.70 -10.33 -6.33
C ARG A 315 -7.26 -11.72 -6.15
N GLU A 316 -6.42 -12.73 -6.30
CA GLU A 316 -6.84 -14.12 -6.25
C GLU A 316 -7.36 -14.52 -4.86
N ILE A 317 -6.88 -13.87 -3.78
CA ILE A 317 -7.37 -14.06 -2.41
C ILE A 317 -8.89 -13.98 -2.34
N GLU A 318 -9.53 -13.12 -3.14
CA GLU A 318 -10.98 -12.95 -3.17
C GLU A 318 -11.74 -14.21 -3.63
N SER A 319 -11.07 -15.17 -4.27
CA SER A 319 -11.67 -16.41 -4.78
C SER A 319 -11.64 -17.60 -3.82
N TYR A 320 -10.99 -17.46 -2.68
CA TYR A 320 -10.88 -18.53 -1.70
C TYR A 320 -12.17 -18.69 -0.89
N ASP A 321 -12.50 -19.93 -0.51
CA ASP A 321 -13.76 -20.29 0.12
C ASP A 321 -13.63 -20.69 1.61
N ALA A 322 -12.40 -20.78 2.12
CA ALA A 322 -12.08 -20.87 3.55
C ALA A 322 -10.75 -20.15 3.81
N VAL A 323 -10.64 -19.39 4.91
CA VAL A 323 -9.43 -18.60 5.24
C VAL A 323 -9.03 -18.87 6.69
N LEU A 324 -7.74 -19.12 6.91
CA LEU A 324 -7.10 -19.15 8.21
C LEU A 324 -6.04 -18.04 8.29
N ILE A 325 -6.16 -17.15 9.27
CA ILE A 325 -5.18 -16.11 9.56
C ILE A 325 -4.45 -16.45 10.85
N LEU A 326 -3.12 -16.54 10.77
CA LEU A 326 -2.24 -16.87 11.89
C LEU A 326 -1.31 -15.69 12.21
N GLY A 327 -1.54 -15.03 13.33
CA GLY A 327 -0.63 -14.03 13.90
C GLY A 327 -0.67 -12.65 13.25
N GLU A 328 -1.64 -12.36 12.36
CA GLU A 328 -1.69 -11.07 11.65
C GLU A 328 -2.99 -10.29 11.94
N ASP A 329 -2.85 -9.00 12.24
CA ASP A 329 -3.93 -8.03 12.06
C ASP A 329 -3.75 -7.33 10.71
N LEU A 330 -4.38 -7.90 9.70
CA LEU A 330 -4.28 -7.42 8.32
C LEU A 330 -4.80 -5.99 8.14
N THR A 331 -5.71 -5.52 9.00
CA THR A 331 -6.24 -4.15 8.90
C THR A 331 -5.18 -3.11 9.26
N GLN A 332 -4.19 -3.51 10.07
CA GLN A 332 -3.08 -2.66 10.49
C GLN A 332 -1.83 -2.83 9.60
N THR A 333 -1.53 -4.07 9.17
CA THR A 333 -0.28 -4.40 8.47
C THR A 333 -0.42 -4.43 6.95
N ALA A 334 -1.53 -4.97 6.42
CA ALA A 334 -1.79 -5.14 4.98
C ALA A 334 -3.26 -4.87 4.62
N PRO A 335 -3.75 -3.62 4.74
CA PRO A 335 -5.19 -3.31 4.60
C PRO A 335 -5.81 -3.81 3.30
N ARG A 336 -5.08 -3.77 2.16
CA ARG A 336 -5.61 -4.27 0.89
C ARG A 336 -5.86 -5.78 0.95
N MET A 337 -5.03 -6.54 1.66
CA MET A 337 -5.27 -7.97 1.89
C MET A 337 -6.49 -8.20 2.79
N ALA A 338 -6.66 -7.40 3.85
CA ALA A 338 -7.86 -7.43 4.68
C ALA A 338 -9.14 -7.22 3.85
N LEU A 339 -9.10 -6.27 2.91
CA LEU A 339 -10.22 -6.03 1.99
C LEU A 339 -10.50 -7.23 1.08
N SER A 340 -9.46 -7.92 0.59
CA SER A 340 -9.62 -9.16 -0.20
C SER A 340 -10.26 -10.28 0.64
N VAL A 341 -9.85 -10.45 1.89
CA VAL A 341 -10.45 -11.43 2.83
C VAL A 341 -11.93 -11.11 3.06
N ARG A 342 -12.31 -9.82 3.21
CA ARG A 342 -13.72 -9.44 3.28
C ARG A 342 -14.53 -9.84 2.04
N GLN A 343 -13.92 -9.78 0.85
CA GLN A 343 -14.60 -10.26 -0.36
C GLN A 343 -14.68 -11.79 -0.40
N ALA A 344 -13.65 -12.50 0.05
CA ALA A 344 -13.65 -13.96 0.16
C ALA A 344 -14.78 -14.47 1.06
N SER A 345 -15.09 -13.77 2.17
CA SER A 345 -16.21 -14.14 3.07
C SER A 345 -17.57 -14.24 2.37
N LYS A 346 -17.74 -13.56 1.22
CA LYS A 346 -19.00 -13.51 0.47
C LYS A 346 -19.18 -14.67 -0.51
N ASN A 347 -18.17 -15.52 -0.71
CA ASN A 347 -18.24 -16.57 -1.73
C ASN A 347 -19.34 -17.59 -1.44
N LYS A 348 -19.62 -17.90 -0.16
CA LYS A 348 -20.76 -18.76 0.20
C LYS A 348 -22.09 -18.16 -0.23
N ALA A 349 -22.28 -16.86 -0.04
CA ALA A 349 -23.48 -16.14 -0.48
C ALA A 349 -23.66 -16.18 -2.01
N LYS A 350 -22.55 -16.02 -2.74
CA LYS A 350 -22.55 -16.11 -4.22
C LYS A 350 -22.86 -17.54 -4.69
N GLU A 351 -22.32 -18.57 -4.04
CA GLU A 351 -22.62 -19.97 -4.32
C GLU A 351 -24.12 -20.26 -4.16
N MET A 352 -24.70 -19.88 -3.02
CA MET A 352 -26.13 -20.05 -2.75
C MET A 352 -27.02 -19.28 -3.74
N ALA A 353 -26.60 -18.11 -4.18
CA ALA A 353 -27.28 -17.33 -5.21
C ALA A 353 -27.22 -18.01 -6.58
N ALA A 354 -26.06 -18.56 -6.94
CA ALA A 354 -25.86 -19.28 -8.20
C ALA A 354 -26.74 -20.55 -8.27
N GLU A 355 -26.90 -21.29 -7.18
CA GLU A 355 -27.82 -22.45 -7.07
C GLU A 355 -29.27 -22.06 -7.39
N ARG A 356 -29.65 -20.82 -7.02
CA ARG A 356 -30.96 -20.24 -7.31
C ARG A 356 -31.02 -19.45 -8.62
N ARG A 357 -29.95 -19.54 -9.46
CA ARG A 357 -29.81 -18.83 -10.73
C ARG A 357 -29.93 -17.30 -10.58
N THR A 358 -29.54 -16.77 -9.43
CA THR A 358 -29.51 -15.36 -9.13
C THR A 358 -28.13 -14.82 -9.50
N GLN A 359 -28.10 -13.73 -10.24
CA GLN A 359 -26.84 -13.10 -10.67
C GLN A 359 -26.11 -12.50 -9.46
N GLU A 360 -24.81 -12.76 -9.32
CA GLU A 360 -23.99 -12.32 -8.18
C GLU A 360 -23.92 -10.79 -8.00
N TRP A 361 -24.10 -10.04 -9.07
CA TRP A 361 -24.11 -8.57 -9.04
C TRP A 361 -25.42 -7.96 -8.52
N LEU A 362 -26.46 -8.75 -8.31
CA LEU A 362 -27.71 -8.35 -7.67
C LEU A 362 -27.55 -8.43 -6.15
N ALA A 363 -26.90 -7.43 -5.54
CA ALA A 363 -26.47 -7.48 -4.15
C ALA A 363 -27.63 -7.77 -3.17
N GLU A 364 -28.79 -7.12 -3.31
CA GLU A 364 -29.94 -7.33 -2.42
C GLU A 364 -30.53 -8.75 -2.55
N PRO A 365 -30.84 -9.30 -3.72
CA PRO A 365 -31.25 -10.70 -3.85
C PRO A 365 -30.21 -11.68 -3.29
N VAL A 366 -28.92 -11.46 -3.50
CA VAL A 366 -27.85 -12.31 -2.95
C VAL A 366 -27.86 -12.27 -1.41
N GLN A 367 -27.94 -11.10 -0.81
CA GLN A 367 -28.05 -10.94 0.66
C GLN A 367 -29.29 -11.61 1.22
N ARG A 368 -30.45 -11.47 0.54
CA ARG A 368 -31.70 -12.10 0.96
C ARG A 368 -31.63 -13.63 0.90
N ILE A 369 -30.95 -14.18 -0.09
CA ILE A 369 -30.74 -15.64 -0.22
C ILE A 369 -29.80 -16.15 0.86
N ALA A 370 -28.70 -15.46 1.06
CA ALA A 370 -27.62 -15.88 1.96
C ALA A 370 -27.93 -15.65 3.43
N GLN A 371 -28.73 -14.61 3.77
CA GLN A 371 -28.89 -14.16 5.14
C GLN A 371 -27.51 -13.93 5.78
N ASP A 372 -27.19 -14.66 6.83
CA ASP A 372 -25.91 -14.57 7.57
C ASP A 372 -24.85 -15.58 7.08
N ALA A 373 -25.13 -16.34 6.00
CA ALA A 373 -24.18 -17.33 5.50
C ALA A 373 -22.93 -16.66 4.92
N LYS A 374 -21.78 -17.05 5.44
CA LYS A 374 -20.44 -16.58 5.02
C LYS A 374 -19.52 -17.76 4.75
N SER A 375 -18.52 -17.57 3.88
CA SER A 375 -17.38 -18.48 3.81
C SER A 375 -16.60 -18.43 5.12
N PRO A 376 -16.15 -19.57 5.68
CA PRO A 376 -15.50 -19.60 6.98
C PRO A 376 -14.16 -18.87 6.97
N ILE A 377 -13.98 -18.01 7.97
CA ILE A 377 -12.75 -17.30 8.27
C ILE A 377 -12.41 -17.52 9.74
N TYR A 378 -11.22 -18.04 9.99
CA TYR A 378 -10.69 -18.22 11.34
C TYR A 378 -9.49 -17.30 11.55
N ILE A 379 -9.44 -16.64 12.71
CA ILE A 379 -8.38 -15.69 13.05
C ILE A 379 -7.77 -16.11 14.39
N LEU A 380 -6.47 -16.31 14.42
CA LEU A 380 -5.67 -16.50 15.62
C LEU A 380 -4.70 -15.30 15.70
N ALA A 381 -4.95 -14.38 16.62
CA ALA A 381 -4.22 -13.13 16.75
C ALA A 381 -3.84 -12.83 18.20
N ALA A 382 -2.92 -11.91 18.43
CA ALA A 382 -2.53 -11.52 19.77
C ALA A 382 -3.49 -10.51 20.42
N THR A 383 -4.35 -9.89 19.60
CA THR A 383 -5.42 -8.97 20.02
C THR A 383 -6.62 -9.14 19.10
N GLN A 384 -7.77 -8.65 19.51
CA GLN A 384 -8.96 -8.65 18.67
C GLN A 384 -8.71 -7.79 17.41
N THR A 385 -9.15 -8.32 16.26
CA THR A 385 -8.96 -7.66 14.97
C THR A 385 -10.26 -7.04 14.43
N ARG A 386 -10.18 -6.06 13.54
CA ARG A 386 -11.36 -5.49 12.86
C ARG A 386 -12.05 -6.46 11.89
N LEU A 387 -11.41 -7.59 11.56
CA LEU A 387 -12.02 -8.64 10.74
C LEU A 387 -12.91 -9.60 11.56
N ALA A 388 -13.00 -9.43 12.87
CA ALA A 388 -13.90 -10.19 13.76
C ALA A 388 -15.35 -10.19 13.27
N ASP A 389 -15.80 -9.08 12.64
CA ASP A 389 -17.15 -8.92 12.09
C ASP A 389 -17.48 -9.90 10.93
N VAL A 390 -16.47 -10.40 10.22
CA VAL A 390 -16.61 -11.40 9.16
C VAL A 390 -16.07 -12.77 9.54
N ALA A 391 -15.40 -12.91 10.68
CA ALA A 391 -14.86 -14.17 11.17
C ALA A 391 -15.94 -15.17 11.57
N THR A 392 -15.66 -16.45 11.35
CA THR A 392 -16.42 -17.57 11.88
C THR A 392 -16.00 -17.89 13.31
N GLY A 393 -14.71 -17.69 13.60
CA GLY A 393 -14.12 -17.81 14.92
C GLY A 393 -12.85 -17.01 15.02
N GLU A 394 -12.68 -16.33 16.17
CA GLU A 394 -11.48 -15.59 16.50
C GLU A 394 -10.97 -16.05 17.87
N VAL A 395 -9.67 -16.29 17.98
CA VAL A 395 -8.99 -16.62 19.24
C VAL A 395 -7.87 -15.64 19.47
N VAL A 396 -7.88 -15.00 20.61
CA VAL A 396 -6.77 -14.17 21.10
C VAL A 396 -5.87 -15.05 21.96
N ALA A 397 -4.60 -15.19 21.52
CA ALA A 397 -3.63 -16.05 22.17
C ALA A 397 -2.23 -15.44 22.09
N SER A 398 -1.30 -15.95 22.91
CA SER A 398 0.10 -15.55 22.84
C SER A 398 0.73 -15.96 21.51
N PRO A 399 1.79 -15.28 21.04
CA PRO A 399 2.49 -15.69 19.81
C PRO A 399 2.90 -17.17 19.81
N ASN A 400 3.40 -17.67 20.95
CA ASN A 400 3.75 -19.09 21.10
C ASN A 400 2.53 -20.01 20.98
N ASP A 401 1.40 -19.65 21.60
CA ASP A 401 0.18 -20.47 21.54
C ASP A 401 -0.47 -20.41 20.16
N ILE A 402 -0.40 -19.28 19.45
CA ILE A 402 -0.81 -19.17 18.03
C ILE A 402 -0.02 -20.14 17.18
N ALA A 403 1.31 -20.19 17.34
CA ALA A 403 2.15 -21.15 16.62
C ALA A 403 1.76 -22.61 16.95
N ARG A 404 1.61 -22.94 18.24
CA ARG A 404 1.21 -24.28 18.68
C ARG A 404 -0.18 -24.71 18.17
N LEU A 405 -1.13 -23.80 18.19
CA LEU A 405 -2.45 -24.02 17.58
C LEU A 405 -2.34 -24.23 16.06
N GLY A 406 -1.52 -23.46 15.39
CA GLY A 406 -1.26 -23.64 13.96
C GLY A 406 -0.68 -25.02 13.63
N PHE A 407 0.28 -25.52 14.40
CA PHE A 407 0.81 -26.88 14.27
C PHE A 407 -0.23 -27.96 14.60
N ALA A 408 -1.09 -27.69 15.58
CA ALA A 408 -2.21 -28.57 15.89
C ALA A 408 -3.20 -28.69 14.73
N ILE A 409 -3.53 -27.58 14.09
CA ILE A 409 -4.35 -27.54 12.87
C ILE A 409 -3.65 -28.35 11.76
N ALA A 410 -2.33 -28.17 11.57
CA ALA A 410 -1.57 -28.92 10.58
C ALA A 410 -1.61 -30.44 10.83
N ALA A 411 -1.51 -30.88 12.08
CA ALA A 411 -1.66 -32.30 12.48
C ALA A 411 -3.09 -32.80 12.17
N GLY A 412 -4.13 -32.03 12.53
CA GLY A 412 -5.52 -32.38 12.23
C GLY A 412 -5.82 -32.49 10.72
N VAL A 413 -5.23 -31.60 9.92
CA VAL A 413 -5.30 -31.66 8.44
C VAL A 413 -4.74 -32.96 7.93
N LYS A 414 -3.59 -33.41 8.46
CA LYS A 414 -2.93 -34.67 8.10
C LYS A 414 -3.62 -35.92 8.66
N GLY A 415 -4.53 -35.73 9.62
CA GLY A 415 -5.19 -36.83 10.34
C GLY A 415 -4.33 -37.43 11.44
N GLU A 416 -3.34 -36.73 11.93
CA GLU A 416 -2.50 -37.10 13.06
C GLU A 416 -3.13 -36.65 14.39
N ALA A 417 -2.76 -37.27 15.49
CA ALA A 417 -3.28 -36.90 16.81
C ALA A 417 -2.77 -35.52 17.23
N ILE A 418 -3.66 -34.66 17.66
CA ILE A 418 -3.34 -33.36 18.24
C ILE A 418 -2.88 -33.56 19.68
N LEU A 419 -1.62 -33.19 19.94
CA LEU A 419 -0.99 -33.39 21.25
C LEU A 419 -0.62 -32.04 21.88
N GLY A 420 -0.51 -32.00 23.20
CA GLY A 420 0.07 -30.87 23.95
C GLY A 420 -0.82 -29.63 24.09
N LEU A 421 -2.12 -29.75 23.85
CA LEU A 421 -3.10 -28.69 24.06
C LEU A 421 -4.21 -29.15 25.02
N GLU A 422 -4.95 -28.20 25.61
CA GLU A 422 -6.18 -28.41 26.32
C GLU A 422 -7.30 -28.92 25.39
N ASP A 423 -8.27 -29.62 25.92
CA ASP A 423 -9.28 -30.31 25.11
C ASP A 423 -10.13 -29.35 24.25
N ASP A 424 -10.50 -28.18 24.76
CA ASP A 424 -11.22 -27.16 23.98
C ASP A 424 -10.39 -26.63 22.82
N ALA A 425 -9.10 -26.40 23.06
CA ALA A 425 -8.17 -25.94 22.02
C ALA A 425 -7.95 -27.04 20.96
N LYS A 426 -7.90 -28.34 21.37
CA LYS A 426 -7.83 -29.46 20.41
C LYS A 426 -9.08 -29.52 19.54
N ALA A 427 -10.27 -29.42 20.16
CA ALA A 427 -11.55 -29.44 19.45
C ALA A 427 -11.67 -28.29 18.44
N PHE A 428 -11.22 -27.09 18.83
CA PHE A 428 -11.19 -25.92 17.95
C PHE A 428 -10.22 -26.11 16.79
N ALA A 429 -8.99 -26.58 17.06
CA ALA A 429 -8.00 -26.87 16.01
C ALA A 429 -8.50 -27.94 15.02
N GLN A 430 -9.19 -28.98 15.53
CA GLN A 430 -9.79 -30.01 14.67
C GLN A 430 -10.93 -29.45 13.81
N THR A 431 -11.78 -28.56 14.37
CA THR A 431 -12.85 -27.89 13.60
C THR A 431 -12.30 -27.08 12.44
N ILE A 432 -11.21 -26.32 12.67
CA ILE A 432 -10.52 -25.57 11.61
C ILE A 432 -9.93 -26.52 10.58
N ALA A 433 -9.24 -27.55 11.02
CA ALA A 433 -8.63 -28.54 10.12
C ALA A 433 -9.66 -29.20 9.19
N ASP A 434 -10.81 -29.60 9.75
CA ASP A 434 -11.88 -30.22 8.98
C ASP A 434 -12.53 -29.24 8.00
N THR A 435 -12.68 -27.97 8.41
CA THR A 435 -13.19 -26.89 7.54
C THR A 435 -12.26 -26.65 6.35
N LEU A 436 -10.96 -26.54 6.61
CA LEU A 436 -9.96 -26.32 5.56
C LEU A 436 -9.87 -27.50 4.59
N LYS A 437 -9.98 -28.74 5.09
CA LYS A 437 -10.01 -29.96 4.24
C LYS A 437 -11.26 -30.04 3.38
N ALA A 438 -12.39 -29.55 3.87
CA ALA A 438 -13.65 -29.55 3.12
C ALA A 438 -13.72 -28.44 2.07
N ALA A 439 -12.89 -27.41 2.18
CA ALA A 439 -12.84 -26.29 1.25
C ALA A 439 -12.31 -26.70 -0.13
N LYS A 440 -12.83 -26.06 -1.18
CA LYS A 440 -12.34 -26.24 -2.56
C LYS A 440 -11.00 -25.50 -2.77
N LYS A 441 -10.87 -24.34 -2.15
CA LYS A 441 -9.70 -23.46 -2.16
C LYS A 441 -9.47 -22.90 -0.76
N PRO A 442 -8.77 -23.60 0.12
CA PRO A 442 -8.38 -23.07 1.42
C PRO A 442 -7.20 -22.09 1.29
N LEU A 443 -7.22 -20.99 2.06
CA LEU A 443 -6.15 -20.01 2.15
C LEU A 443 -5.62 -19.90 3.57
N ILE A 444 -4.29 -19.90 3.68
CA ILE A 444 -3.59 -19.60 4.91
C ILE A 444 -2.87 -18.25 4.76
N ILE A 445 -3.04 -17.37 5.73
CA ILE A 445 -2.39 -16.07 5.81
C ILE A 445 -1.58 -15.99 7.10
N SER A 446 -0.35 -15.54 7.01
CA SER A 446 0.52 -15.26 8.15
C SER A 446 1.51 -14.15 7.80
N GLY A 447 2.49 -13.91 8.67
CA GLY A 447 3.52 -12.92 8.40
C GLY A 447 4.47 -12.65 9.56
N THR A 448 5.15 -11.53 9.44
CA THR A 448 6.25 -11.18 10.34
C THR A 448 5.84 -10.29 11.51
N SER A 449 4.58 -9.87 11.62
CA SER A 449 4.17 -8.80 12.54
C SER A 449 4.36 -9.15 14.03
N LEU A 450 4.11 -10.40 14.42
CA LEU A 450 4.34 -10.87 15.79
C LEU A 450 5.79 -11.25 16.07
N GLN A 451 6.67 -11.16 15.08
CA GLN A 451 8.12 -11.39 15.21
C GLN A 451 8.48 -12.80 15.74
N ASP A 452 7.63 -13.80 15.55
CA ASP A 452 7.86 -15.20 15.90
C ASP A 452 7.88 -16.07 14.63
N PRO A 453 9.02 -16.70 14.27
CA PRO A 453 9.13 -17.51 13.07
C PRO A 453 8.23 -18.75 13.10
N ALA A 454 7.95 -19.31 14.29
CA ALA A 454 7.16 -20.53 14.44
C ALA A 454 5.71 -20.36 13.93
N ILE A 455 5.19 -19.13 13.92
CA ILE A 455 3.84 -18.86 13.38
C ILE A 455 3.83 -19.04 11.86
N MET A 456 4.83 -18.50 11.15
CA MET A 456 4.95 -18.69 9.70
C MET A 456 5.27 -20.14 9.33
N GLU A 457 6.08 -20.83 10.14
CA GLU A 457 6.38 -22.25 9.98
C GLU A 457 5.12 -23.10 10.14
N ALA A 458 4.29 -22.80 11.12
CA ALA A 458 3.00 -23.46 11.31
C ALA A 458 2.06 -23.22 10.12
N ALA A 459 1.97 -21.99 9.62
CA ALA A 459 1.20 -21.64 8.43
C ALA A 459 1.67 -22.42 7.20
N ALA A 460 2.98 -22.50 6.99
CA ALA A 460 3.58 -23.30 5.92
C ALA A 460 3.24 -24.79 6.05
N GLN A 461 3.31 -25.34 7.28
CA GLN A 461 3.00 -26.75 7.52
C GLN A 461 1.51 -27.04 7.26
N VAL A 462 0.58 -26.15 7.61
CA VAL A 462 -0.85 -26.29 7.27
C VAL A 462 -1.03 -26.31 5.76
N ALA A 463 -0.43 -25.34 5.04
CA ALA A 463 -0.57 -25.24 3.58
C ALA A 463 0.01 -26.49 2.87
N GLN A 464 1.19 -26.96 3.28
CA GLN A 464 1.82 -28.18 2.73
C GLN A 464 0.95 -29.42 2.95
N ASN A 465 0.37 -29.57 4.15
CA ASN A 465 -0.49 -30.70 4.47
C ASN A 465 -1.82 -30.69 3.71
N LEU A 466 -2.35 -29.51 3.35
CA LEU A 466 -3.54 -29.35 2.50
C LEU A 466 -3.25 -29.63 1.02
N GLY A 467 -2.00 -29.45 0.56
CA GLY A 467 -1.57 -29.76 -0.79
C GLY A 467 -1.88 -28.67 -1.83
N ALA A 468 -1.91 -29.06 -3.10
CA ALA A 468 -1.88 -28.15 -4.26
C ALA A 468 -3.07 -27.17 -4.38
N ASN A 469 -4.19 -27.42 -3.72
CA ASN A 469 -5.37 -26.55 -3.74
C ASN A 469 -5.29 -25.41 -2.71
N ALA A 470 -4.33 -25.50 -1.78
CA ALA A 470 -4.17 -24.50 -0.73
C ALA A 470 -3.29 -23.33 -1.19
N GLY A 471 -3.73 -22.12 -0.84
CA GLY A 471 -2.90 -20.91 -0.95
C GLY A 471 -2.21 -20.58 0.37
N LEU A 472 -1.00 -20.05 0.29
CA LEU A 472 -0.30 -19.45 1.42
C LEU A 472 0.23 -18.07 1.01
N THR A 473 -0.10 -17.04 1.79
CA THR A 473 0.49 -15.71 1.61
C THR A 473 1.06 -15.21 2.93
N LEU A 474 2.19 -14.51 2.86
CA LEU A 474 2.90 -14.01 4.03
C LEU A 474 3.11 -12.49 3.90
N THR A 475 2.75 -11.73 4.94
CA THR A 475 3.06 -10.31 5.00
C THR A 475 4.50 -10.10 5.48
N VAL A 476 5.14 -9.03 4.98
CA VAL A 476 6.48 -8.60 5.39
C VAL A 476 6.47 -7.10 5.72
N PRO A 477 7.50 -6.55 6.39
CA PRO A 477 7.40 -5.20 6.94
C PRO A 477 7.24 -4.09 5.90
N GLU A 478 8.01 -4.14 4.80
CA GLU A 478 8.15 -3.00 3.87
C GLU A 478 8.05 -3.45 2.42
N VAL A 479 7.82 -2.48 1.54
CA VAL A 479 7.48 -2.70 0.12
C VAL A 479 8.56 -3.47 -0.65
N ASN A 480 9.84 -3.32 -0.31
CA ASN A 480 10.96 -4.00 -0.97
C ASN A 480 11.67 -5.03 -0.08
N SER A 481 11.04 -5.46 1.03
CA SER A 481 11.63 -6.48 1.92
C SER A 481 11.96 -7.78 1.16
N MET A 482 11.09 -8.21 0.25
CA MET A 482 11.35 -9.40 -0.58
C MET A 482 12.47 -9.18 -1.60
N GLY A 483 12.60 -7.98 -2.16
CA GLY A 483 13.73 -7.61 -3.01
C GLY A 483 15.05 -7.71 -2.26
N MET A 484 15.10 -7.28 -1.00
CA MET A 484 16.28 -7.40 -0.14
C MET A 484 16.61 -8.85 0.20
N ALA A 485 15.62 -9.70 0.46
CA ALA A 485 15.84 -11.13 0.69
C ALA A 485 16.43 -11.85 -0.55
N ILE A 486 16.04 -11.43 -1.76
CA ILE A 486 16.59 -11.99 -3.02
C ILE A 486 17.98 -11.42 -3.29
N LEU A 487 18.20 -10.12 -3.07
CA LEU A 487 19.51 -9.48 -3.25
C LEU A 487 20.55 -10.03 -2.29
N GLY A 488 20.16 -10.35 -1.06
CA GLY A 488 21.02 -10.86 0.01
C GLY A 488 21.94 -9.80 0.58
N GLY A 489 22.55 -10.13 1.71
CA GLY A 489 23.47 -9.27 2.44
C GLY A 489 23.55 -9.67 3.91
N GLN A 490 24.31 -8.94 4.70
CA GLN A 490 24.45 -9.17 6.13
C GLN A 490 23.36 -8.42 6.92
N SER A 491 23.05 -8.89 8.12
CA SER A 491 22.28 -8.10 9.08
C SER A 491 23.08 -6.91 9.59
N LEU A 492 22.41 -5.95 10.25
CA LEU A 492 23.08 -4.82 10.88
C LEU A 492 24.08 -5.28 11.95
N GLU A 493 23.71 -6.26 12.79
CA GLU A 493 24.58 -6.76 13.85
C GLU A 493 25.83 -7.44 13.28
N GLN A 494 25.70 -8.24 12.21
CA GLN A 494 26.84 -8.86 11.53
C GLN A 494 27.74 -7.81 10.89
N ALA A 495 27.17 -6.82 10.24
CA ALA A 495 27.88 -5.73 9.60
C ALA A 495 28.65 -4.87 10.63
N PHE A 496 28.02 -4.52 11.73
CA PHE A 496 28.65 -3.74 12.79
C PHE A 496 29.72 -4.51 13.60
N ALA A 497 29.76 -5.83 13.51
CA ALA A 497 30.83 -6.63 14.08
C ALA A 497 32.14 -6.54 13.30
N GLN A 498 32.12 -6.02 12.07
CA GLN A 498 33.30 -5.86 11.22
C GLN A 498 34.07 -4.57 11.55
N ASP A 499 35.29 -4.47 11.00
CA ASP A 499 36.07 -3.24 10.99
C ASP A 499 35.78 -2.42 9.75
N TYR A 500 35.50 -1.15 9.91
CA TYR A 500 35.27 -0.18 8.84
C TYR A 500 35.79 1.21 9.22
N ASP A 501 36.20 1.98 8.23
CA ASP A 501 36.62 3.38 8.37
C ASP A 501 35.45 4.33 8.05
N THR A 502 34.62 3.98 7.05
CA THR A 502 33.54 4.78 6.52
C THR A 502 32.26 3.95 6.44
N ILE A 503 31.12 4.55 6.76
CA ILE A 503 29.79 3.97 6.57
C ILE A 503 29.03 4.77 5.53
N VAL A 504 28.43 4.08 4.56
CA VAL A 504 27.49 4.65 3.58
C VAL A 504 26.12 4.04 3.83
N ILE A 505 25.14 4.86 4.17
CA ILE A 505 23.77 4.45 4.51
C ILE A 505 22.81 4.99 3.45
N VAL A 506 21.97 4.12 2.89
CA VAL A 506 21.00 4.47 1.85
C VAL A 506 19.59 4.33 2.39
N GLU A 507 18.87 5.45 2.50
CA GLU A 507 17.46 5.54 2.80
C GLU A 507 16.99 4.67 3.98
N ASN A 508 17.71 4.69 5.13
CA ASN A 508 17.42 3.84 6.28
C ASN A 508 17.59 4.60 7.60
N ASP A 509 16.58 4.57 8.45
CA ASP A 509 16.68 5.04 9.82
C ASP A 509 17.06 3.89 10.76
N LEU A 510 18.34 3.79 11.08
CA LEU A 510 18.92 2.72 11.89
C LEU A 510 18.34 2.68 13.32
N TYR A 511 17.92 3.84 13.86
CA TYR A 511 17.31 3.94 15.18
C TYR A 511 15.93 3.29 15.27
N ARG A 512 15.36 2.93 14.14
CA ARG A 512 14.14 2.12 14.07
C ARG A 512 14.43 0.61 13.98
N ARG A 513 15.69 0.22 13.73
CA ARG A 513 16.10 -1.18 13.55
C ARG A 513 16.74 -1.78 14.78
N LEU A 514 17.59 -1.00 15.47
CA LEU A 514 18.34 -1.45 16.63
C LEU A 514 18.29 -0.42 17.77
N PRO A 515 18.58 -0.84 19.02
CA PRO A 515 18.67 0.07 20.15
C PRO A 515 19.67 1.21 19.93
N ALA A 516 19.30 2.43 20.32
CA ALA A 516 20.11 3.64 20.11
C ALA A 516 21.57 3.46 20.62
N LYS A 517 21.77 2.83 21.78
CA LYS A 517 23.11 2.54 22.33
C LYS A 517 23.98 1.69 21.39
N GLN A 518 23.38 0.74 20.69
CA GLN A 518 24.10 -0.10 19.73
C GLN A 518 24.44 0.69 18.45
N ILE A 519 23.48 1.50 17.96
CA ILE A 519 23.70 2.34 16.79
C ILE A 519 24.78 3.40 17.08
N ASP A 520 24.68 4.12 18.21
CA ASP A 520 25.67 5.13 18.59
C ASP A 520 27.09 4.50 18.71
N ALA A 521 27.20 3.31 19.30
CA ALA A 521 28.45 2.58 19.39
C ALA A 521 28.99 2.15 18.00
N ALA A 522 28.14 1.73 17.10
CA ALA A 522 28.53 1.36 15.74
C ALA A 522 28.97 2.59 14.94
N LEU A 523 28.19 3.68 14.97
CA LEU A 523 28.52 4.91 14.27
C LEU A 523 29.82 5.55 14.80
N ALA A 524 30.09 5.46 16.10
CA ALA A 524 31.32 5.98 16.72
C ALA A 524 32.60 5.26 16.24
N LYS A 525 32.53 4.06 15.68
CA LYS A 525 33.70 3.38 15.07
C LYS A 525 34.12 4.03 13.76
N ALA A 526 33.15 4.56 12.99
CA ALA A 526 33.41 5.17 11.70
C ALA A 526 34.00 6.57 11.86
N LYS A 527 34.96 6.93 11.01
CA LYS A 527 35.46 8.30 10.87
C LYS A 527 34.47 9.16 10.11
N ASP A 528 33.86 8.57 9.08
CA ASP A 528 32.97 9.23 8.15
C ASP A 528 31.65 8.47 8.05
N ILE A 529 30.56 9.20 8.27
CA ILE A 529 29.19 8.72 8.18
C ILE A 529 28.52 9.46 7.02
N ILE A 530 28.28 8.77 5.92
CA ILE A 530 27.66 9.30 4.71
C ILE A 530 26.25 8.74 4.62
N VAL A 531 25.25 9.60 4.52
CA VAL A 531 23.85 9.19 4.44
C VAL A 531 23.22 9.76 3.16
N LEU A 532 22.59 8.89 2.39
CA LEU A 532 21.74 9.24 1.26
C LEU A 532 20.29 9.05 1.70
N ASP A 533 19.54 10.12 1.90
CA ASP A 533 18.14 10.01 2.32
C ASP A 533 17.32 11.22 1.81
N HIS A 534 16.03 10.99 1.67
CA HIS A 534 15.05 12.00 1.28
C HIS A 534 14.22 12.51 2.47
N ALA A 535 14.53 12.09 3.68
CA ALA A 535 13.83 12.52 4.89
C ALA A 535 14.83 12.84 6.02
N GLU A 536 14.49 13.79 6.84
CA GLU A 536 15.23 14.08 8.08
C GLU A 536 14.91 12.98 9.12
N THR A 537 15.85 12.05 9.31
CA THR A 537 15.75 10.91 10.24
C THR A 537 16.74 11.07 11.40
N GLU A 538 16.63 10.23 12.44
CA GLU A 538 17.62 10.23 13.52
C GLU A 538 19.00 9.82 12.98
N THR A 539 19.06 8.93 11.99
CA THR A 539 20.31 8.56 11.32
C THR A 539 20.91 9.73 10.54
N VAL A 540 20.09 10.47 9.80
CA VAL A 540 20.53 11.68 9.05
C VAL A 540 21.12 12.72 9.99
N LYS A 541 20.57 12.89 11.20
CA LYS A 541 21.13 13.83 12.21
C LYS A 541 22.52 13.46 12.70
N LYS A 542 22.94 12.20 12.57
CA LYS A 542 24.27 11.71 12.97
C LYS A 542 25.30 11.70 11.84
N ALA A 543 24.86 11.98 10.62
CA ALA A 543 25.73 11.97 9.45
C ALA A 543 26.77 13.11 9.49
N ASN A 544 27.94 12.86 8.91
CA ASN A 544 28.91 13.91 8.58
C ASN A 544 28.61 14.53 7.21
N ILE A 545 28.13 13.70 6.27
CA ILE A 545 27.77 14.10 4.92
C ILE A 545 26.39 13.54 4.61
N VAL A 546 25.50 14.40 4.12
CA VAL A 546 24.18 14.01 3.65
C VAL A 546 24.08 14.34 2.16
N LEU A 547 23.71 13.37 1.35
CA LEU A 547 23.36 13.51 -0.05
C LEU A 547 21.84 13.37 -0.22
N SER A 548 21.24 14.30 -0.95
CA SER A 548 19.78 14.40 -1.09
C SER A 548 19.25 13.32 -2.02
N ALA A 549 18.67 12.27 -1.48
CA ALA A 549 18.04 11.21 -2.25
C ALA A 549 16.67 11.63 -2.78
N ALA A 550 16.28 11.08 -3.92
CA ALA A 550 14.94 11.23 -4.47
C ALA A 550 13.93 10.38 -3.69
N SER A 551 12.75 10.94 -3.44
CA SER A 551 11.59 10.17 -3.00
C SER A 551 10.96 9.40 -4.17
N PHE A 552 9.99 8.53 -3.89
CA PHE A 552 9.26 7.79 -4.94
C PHE A 552 8.57 8.68 -5.99
N ALA A 553 8.36 9.95 -5.69
CA ALA A 553 7.76 10.91 -6.62
C ALA A 553 8.81 11.67 -7.47
N GLU A 554 10.07 11.64 -7.08
CA GLU A 554 11.16 12.42 -7.66
C GLU A 554 12.15 11.55 -8.45
N GLY A 555 11.98 10.23 -8.46
CA GLY A 555 12.85 9.29 -9.16
C GLY A 555 12.12 8.03 -9.61
N ASP A 556 12.86 7.19 -10.35
CA ASP A 556 12.42 5.89 -10.86
C ASP A 556 13.06 4.74 -10.09
N GLY A 557 12.41 3.59 -10.09
CA GLY A 557 12.97 2.38 -9.51
C GLY A 557 12.03 1.19 -9.49
N THR A 558 12.55 0.05 -9.02
CA THR A 558 11.82 -1.21 -8.88
C THR A 558 11.72 -1.61 -7.41
N VAL A 559 10.55 -2.08 -7.00
CA VAL A 559 10.30 -2.69 -5.68
C VAL A 559 9.66 -4.05 -5.83
N VAL A 560 9.87 -4.94 -4.85
CA VAL A 560 9.35 -6.31 -4.85
C VAL A 560 8.43 -6.50 -3.66
N SER A 561 7.12 -6.61 -3.94
CA SER A 561 6.08 -6.73 -2.92
C SER A 561 6.10 -8.06 -2.17
N GLN A 562 5.26 -8.18 -1.14
CA GLN A 562 5.12 -9.40 -0.31
C GLN A 562 4.82 -10.68 -1.11
N GLU A 563 4.15 -10.58 -2.25
CA GLU A 563 3.89 -11.72 -3.13
C GLU A 563 5.03 -12.02 -4.10
N GLY A 564 6.20 -11.39 -3.89
CA GLY A 564 7.34 -11.51 -4.78
C GLY A 564 7.13 -10.83 -6.14
N ARG A 565 6.22 -9.88 -6.23
CA ARG A 565 5.92 -9.14 -7.46
C ARG A 565 6.82 -7.93 -7.59
N ALA A 566 7.69 -7.95 -8.58
CA ALA A 566 8.48 -6.79 -8.99
C ALA A 566 7.61 -5.81 -9.77
N GLN A 567 7.63 -4.55 -9.38
CA GLN A 567 6.86 -3.47 -10.00
C GLN A 567 7.73 -2.23 -10.16
N ARG A 568 7.53 -1.50 -11.26
CA ARG A 568 8.22 -0.24 -11.54
C ARG A 568 7.40 0.95 -11.03
N PHE A 569 8.06 1.91 -10.39
CA PHE A 569 7.53 3.24 -10.16
C PHE A 569 8.31 4.26 -10.98
N TYR A 570 7.65 5.36 -11.37
CA TYR A 570 8.20 6.35 -12.27
C TYR A 570 8.23 7.72 -11.62
N GLN A 571 9.24 8.52 -11.97
CA GLN A 571 9.37 9.90 -11.56
C GLN A 571 8.11 10.68 -11.92
N VAL A 572 7.48 11.33 -10.96
CA VAL A 572 6.30 12.17 -11.15
C VAL A 572 6.72 13.54 -11.66
N TYR A 573 7.78 14.11 -11.10
CA TYR A 573 8.33 15.41 -11.48
C TYR A 573 9.83 15.48 -11.21
N ASP A 574 10.49 16.38 -11.94
CA ASP A 574 11.86 16.78 -11.67
C ASP A 574 11.84 17.98 -10.71
N ALA A 575 12.30 17.76 -9.48
CA ALA A 575 12.31 18.80 -8.46
C ALA A 575 13.23 19.98 -8.82
N SER A 576 14.32 19.74 -9.54
CA SER A 576 15.28 20.74 -9.96
C SER A 576 14.73 21.67 -11.05
N TYR A 577 13.73 21.23 -11.80
CA TYR A 577 13.06 22.06 -12.80
C TYR A 577 12.38 23.31 -12.21
N TYR A 578 11.72 23.14 -11.08
CA TYR A 578 11.06 24.27 -10.40
C TYR A 578 12.00 25.06 -9.48
N LYS A 579 12.99 24.36 -8.91
CA LYS A 579 13.95 24.90 -7.96
C LYS A 579 15.35 24.44 -8.34
N PRO A 580 16.03 25.17 -9.25
CA PRO A 580 17.35 24.78 -9.78
C PRO A 580 18.43 24.61 -8.72
N GLU A 581 18.22 25.18 -7.53
CA GLU A 581 19.10 25.00 -6.38
C GLU A 581 19.00 23.62 -5.73
N TYR A 582 17.93 22.85 -6.01
CA TYR A 582 17.78 21.50 -5.46
C TYR A 582 18.68 20.51 -6.21
N ALA A 583 19.39 19.71 -5.45
CA ALA A 583 20.28 18.68 -5.98
C ALA A 583 19.78 17.27 -5.56
N ILE A 584 18.51 16.99 -5.84
CA ILE A 584 17.86 15.71 -5.53
C ILE A 584 18.15 14.73 -6.68
N LYS A 585 18.66 13.55 -6.37
CA LYS A 585 18.91 12.47 -7.33
C LYS A 585 18.57 11.13 -6.68
N GLU A 586 18.23 10.14 -7.50
CA GLU A 586 18.10 8.75 -7.03
C GLU A 586 19.40 8.30 -6.36
N SER A 587 19.29 7.50 -5.31
CA SER A 587 20.48 7.05 -4.55
C SER A 587 21.48 6.31 -5.44
N TRP A 588 21.02 5.53 -6.43
CA TRP A 588 21.91 4.84 -7.36
C TRP A 588 22.75 5.82 -8.22
N ARG A 589 22.20 7.00 -8.56
CA ARG A 589 22.94 8.02 -9.32
C ARG A 589 24.05 8.67 -8.50
N TRP A 590 23.77 8.95 -7.22
CA TRP A 590 24.80 9.41 -6.31
C TRP A 590 25.92 8.37 -6.17
N ILE A 591 25.54 7.10 -5.96
CA ILE A 591 26.48 5.99 -5.81
C ILE A 591 27.31 5.79 -7.09
N HIS A 592 26.69 5.89 -8.25
CA HIS A 592 27.38 5.81 -9.55
C HIS A 592 28.42 6.94 -9.71
N ALA A 593 28.08 8.17 -9.35
CA ALA A 593 29.02 9.29 -9.37
C ALA A 593 30.21 9.06 -8.42
N ILE A 594 29.93 8.57 -7.20
CA ILE A 594 30.97 8.21 -6.21
C ILE A 594 31.87 7.10 -6.76
N GLU A 595 31.30 6.02 -7.29
CA GLU A 595 32.04 4.87 -7.81
C GLU A 595 32.93 5.26 -9.02
N THR A 596 32.39 6.11 -9.90
CA THR A 596 33.15 6.66 -11.04
C THR A 596 34.37 7.45 -10.56
N GLY A 597 34.20 8.29 -9.54
CA GLY A 597 35.29 9.05 -8.94
C GLY A 597 36.33 8.18 -8.24
N VAL A 598 35.91 7.17 -7.48
CA VAL A 598 36.80 6.24 -6.78
C VAL A 598 37.60 5.37 -7.76
N LYS A 599 36.98 4.87 -8.84
CA LYS A 599 37.64 4.03 -9.85
C LYS A 599 38.47 4.84 -10.87
N GLY A 600 38.25 6.15 -10.96
CA GLY A 600 38.91 7.03 -11.95
C GLY A 600 38.55 6.72 -13.40
N GLN A 601 37.46 6.00 -13.64
CA GLN A 601 36.95 5.68 -14.97
C GLN A 601 35.44 5.64 -14.98
N ALA A 602 34.83 6.06 -16.09
CA ALA A 602 33.38 6.05 -16.21
C ALA A 602 32.84 4.60 -16.18
N ILE A 603 31.80 4.39 -15.37
CA ILE A 603 31.01 3.18 -15.38
C ILE A 603 29.93 3.32 -16.45
N SER A 604 29.42 2.21 -16.96
CA SER A 604 28.51 2.20 -18.12
C SER A 604 27.05 2.58 -17.80
N TRP A 605 26.73 2.99 -16.55
CA TRP A 605 25.36 3.30 -16.16
C TRP A 605 25.01 4.76 -16.49
N THR A 606 24.26 4.96 -17.55
CA THR A 606 23.76 6.29 -17.93
C THR A 606 22.29 6.48 -17.65
N VAL A 607 21.52 5.40 -17.74
CA VAL A 607 20.09 5.32 -17.47
C VAL A 607 19.79 4.14 -16.53
N LEU A 608 18.62 4.15 -15.95
CA LEU A 608 18.21 3.10 -15.01
C LEU A 608 18.20 1.69 -15.63
N ASP A 609 17.91 1.58 -16.92
CA ASP A 609 17.97 0.30 -17.65
C ASP A 609 19.36 -0.33 -17.61
N ASP A 610 20.43 0.45 -17.63
CA ASP A 610 21.81 -0.06 -17.53
C ASP A 610 22.05 -0.68 -16.15
N VAL A 611 21.48 -0.08 -15.10
CA VAL A 611 21.55 -0.64 -13.74
C VAL A 611 20.73 -1.93 -13.66
N ILE A 612 19.53 -1.95 -14.24
CA ILE A 612 18.66 -3.13 -14.27
C ILE A 612 19.32 -4.29 -15.01
N GLU A 613 19.99 -4.03 -16.14
CA GLU A 613 20.77 -5.04 -16.86
C GLU A 613 21.91 -5.58 -15.99
N SER A 614 22.57 -4.71 -15.24
CA SER A 614 23.63 -5.09 -14.30
C SER A 614 23.09 -5.93 -13.14
N VAL A 615 21.93 -5.58 -12.59
CA VAL A 615 21.23 -6.40 -11.56
C VAL A 615 20.92 -7.78 -12.10
N ALA A 616 20.30 -7.85 -13.28
CA ALA A 616 19.91 -9.12 -13.91
C ALA A 616 21.11 -10.04 -14.17
N LYS A 617 22.24 -9.46 -14.60
CA LYS A 617 23.48 -10.20 -14.85
C LYS A 617 24.13 -10.71 -13.58
N ASN A 618 24.18 -9.91 -12.51
CA ASN A 618 24.90 -10.25 -11.28
C ASN A 618 24.04 -11.00 -10.26
N VAL A 619 22.71 -10.93 -10.37
CA VAL A 619 21.76 -11.60 -9.49
C VAL A 619 20.74 -12.36 -10.35
N PRO A 620 21.02 -13.59 -10.77
CA PRO A 620 20.15 -14.34 -11.71
C PRO A 620 18.70 -14.51 -11.21
N ALA A 621 18.49 -14.54 -9.90
CA ALA A 621 17.15 -14.59 -9.32
C ALA A 621 16.30 -13.32 -9.61
N LEU A 622 16.94 -12.24 -10.03
CA LEU A 622 16.32 -10.96 -10.40
C LEU A 622 16.31 -10.72 -11.92
N GLU A 623 16.74 -11.69 -12.74
CA GLU A 623 16.81 -11.53 -14.21
C GLU A 623 15.52 -10.96 -14.81
N ALA A 624 14.38 -11.44 -14.33
CA ALA A 624 13.07 -11.06 -14.86
C ALA A 624 12.66 -9.60 -14.59
N ILE A 625 13.40 -8.83 -13.79
CA ILE A 625 13.09 -7.41 -13.61
C ILE A 625 13.24 -6.58 -14.86
N GLN A 626 14.00 -7.06 -15.84
CA GLN A 626 14.15 -6.42 -17.15
C GLN A 626 12.83 -6.33 -17.93
N ASP A 627 11.92 -7.26 -17.68
CA ASP A 627 10.62 -7.38 -18.35
C ASP A 627 9.48 -6.66 -17.61
N VAL A 628 9.75 -6.06 -16.45
CA VAL A 628 8.71 -5.41 -15.61
C VAL A 628 8.09 -4.20 -16.31
N ALA A 629 8.88 -3.47 -17.08
CA ALA A 629 8.45 -2.29 -17.80
C ALA A 629 9.21 -2.18 -19.14
N PRO A 630 8.65 -1.51 -20.15
CA PRO A 630 9.40 -1.15 -21.35
C PRO A 630 10.60 -0.30 -20.99
N ASN A 631 11.71 -0.54 -21.71
CA ASN A 631 12.93 0.23 -21.53
C ASN A 631 12.78 1.70 -21.97
N ALA A 632 13.66 2.57 -21.51
CA ALA A 632 13.65 4.00 -21.79
C ALA A 632 13.68 4.33 -23.30
N GLY A 633 14.20 3.42 -24.10
CA GLY A 633 14.25 3.51 -25.56
C GLY A 633 12.94 3.18 -26.29
N PHE A 634 11.96 2.61 -25.59
CA PHE A 634 10.69 2.22 -26.20
C PHE A 634 9.95 3.44 -26.79
N ARG A 635 9.47 3.30 -28.02
CA ARG A 635 8.75 4.34 -28.75
C ARG A 635 7.57 3.76 -29.50
N VAL A 636 6.50 4.55 -29.63
CA VAL A 636 5.39 4.27 -30.53
C VAL A 636 5.32 5.37 -31.57
N HIS A 637 5.38 4.98 -32.83
CA HIS A 637 5.50 5.92 -33.96
C HIS A 637 6.60 6.98 -33.77
N GLY A 638 7.73 6.59 -33.15
CA GLY A 638 8.87 7.47 -32.88
C GLY A 638 8.74 8.39 -31.67
N LEU A 639 7.62 8.30 -30.93
CA LEU A 639 7.33 9.15 -29.76
C LEU A 639 7.37 8.35 -28.46
N LYS A 640 7.77 8.99 -27.37
CA LYS A 640 7.55 8.49 -26.00
C LYS A 640 6.06 8.49 -25.70
N VAL A 641 5.67 7.65 -24.77
CA VAL A 641 4.27 7.47 -24.34
C VAL A 641 3.87 8.57 -23.38
N ALA A 642 2.76 9.23 -23.60
CA ALA A 642 2.21 10.16 -22.62
C ALA A 642 1.89 9.42 -21.31
N ARG A 643 2.36 9.97 -20.18
CA ARG A 643 2.10 9.42 -18.84
C ARG A 643 0.64 9.34 -18.52
N GLU A 644 -0.13 10.28 -19.05
CA GLU A 644 -1.55 10.33 -18.90
C GLU A 644 -2.24 10.45 -20.25
N PRO A 645 -3.17 9.54 -20.58
CA PRO A 645 -3.89 9.61 -21.83
C PRO A 645 -4.91 10.75 -21.81
N ARG A 646 -5.39 11.08 -23.00
CA ARG A 646 -6.37 12.10 -23.25
C ARG A 646 -7.60 11.97 -22.34
N ARG A 647 -7.99 13.07 -21.72
CA ARG A 647 -9.19 13.18 -20.89
C ARG A 647 -10.35 13.86 -21.63
N TYR A 648 -11.57 13.48 -21.25
CA TYR A 648 -12.77 14.14 -21.75
C TYR A 648 -13.24 15.26 -20.84
N SER A 649 -12.89 15.25 -19.57
CA SER A 649 -13.16 16.35 -18.65
C SER A 649 -12.34 17.58 -18.99
N GLY A 650 -12.89 18.75 -18.70
CA GLY A 650 -12.25 20.01 -19.07
C GLY A 650 -12.14 20.16 -20.58
N ARG A 651 -13.25 20.01 -21.30
CA ARG A 651 -13.29 20.02 -22.77
C ARG A 651 -12.65 21.22 -23.44
N THR A 652 -12.57 22.34 -22.75
CA THR A 652 -11.80 23.50 -23.22
C THR A 652 -10.33 23.16 -23.31
N SER A 653 -9.76 22.52 -22.30
CA SER A 653 -8.36 22.07 -22.33
C SER A 653 -8.11 20.93 -23.35
N LEU A 654 -9.10 20.06 -23.56
CA LEU A 654 -9.02 19.03 -24.59
C LEU A 654 -8.88 19.58 -26.01
N ARG A 655 -9.46 20.73 -26.27
CA ARG A 655 -9.43 21.41 -27.56
C ARG A 655 -8.35 22.49 -27.67
N ALA A 656 -7.72 22.83 -26.54
CA ALA A 656 -6.53 23.65 -26.51
C ALA A 656 -5.28 22.72 -26.46
N PRO A 657 -4.88 22.14 -27.60
CA PRO A 657 -3.96 21.00 -27.64
C PRO A 657 -2.51 21.38 -27.30
N LEU A 658 -2.27 22.63 -27.02
CA LEU A 658 -0.92 23.13 -26.82
C LEU A 658 -0.88 23.90 -25.52
N SER A 659 -0.09 23.44 -24.59
CA SER A 659 0.38 24.24 -23.47
C SER A 659 1.28 25.35 -24.03
N ILE A 660 0.63 26.45 -24.45
CA ILE A 660 1.37 27.61 -25.01
C ILE A 660 1.91 28.51 -23.91
N HIS A 661 1.52 28.30 -22.67
CA HIS A 661 1.77 29.20 -21.56
C HIS A 661 2.75 28.70 -20.53
N GLU A 662 3.09 27.42 -20.54
CA GLU A 662 4.01 26.86 -19.56
C GLU A 662 5.13 26.07 -20.21
N PRO A 663 6.39 26.26 -19.76
CA PRO A 663 7.50 25.43 -20.17
C PRO A 663 7.20 23.96 -19.80
N LYS A 664 7.54 23.05 -20.69
CA LYS A 664 7.46 21.61 -20.39
C LYS A 664 8.66 21.22 -19.56
N GLN A 665 8.44 20.38 -18.55
CA GLN A 665 9.54 19.75 -17.83
C GLN A 665 10.41 18.92 -18.78
N PRO A 666 11.69 18.74 -18.44
CA PRO A 666 12.57 17.84 -19.17
C PRO A 666 11.94 16.45 -19.24
N THR A 667 12.14 15.79 -20.36
CA THR A 667 11.70 14.42 -20.51
C THR A 667 12.56 13.52 -19.64
N ASP A 668 11.93 12.72 -18.77
CA ASP A 668 12.62 11.70 -18.00
C ASP A 668 13.39 10.75 -18.91
N GLN A 669 14.68 10.58 -18.63
CA GLN A 669 15.58 9.76 -19.46
C GLN A 669 15.44 8.26 -19.14
N ASP A 670 14.98 7.92 -17.96
CA ASP A 670 14.93 6.57 -17.43
C ASP A 670 13.66 5.81 -17.83
N SER A 671 12.68 6.48 -18.43
CA SER A 671 11.43 5.83 -18.80
C SER A 671 11.01 6.06 -20.26
N ALA A 672 10.19 5.17 -20.77
CA ALA A 672 9.50 5.33 -22.05
C ALA A 672 8.41 6.40 -22.01
N LEU A 673 8.11 6.96 -20.84
CA LEU A 673 7.04 7.90 -20.60
C LEU A 673 7.49 9.33 -20.78
N THR A 674 6.58 10.22 -21.17
CA THR A 674 6.82 11.66 -21.25
C THR A 674 5.78 12.42 -20.45
N PHE A 675 6.15 13.56 -19.89
CA PHE A 675 5.23 14.43 -19.21
C PHE A 675 4.08 14.87 -20.12
N SER A 676 2.88 14.90 -19.55
CA SER A 676 1.70 15.38 -20.23
C SER A 676 0.70 15.86 -19.17
N MET A 677 0.40 17.15 -19.15
CA MET A 677 -0.62 17.70 -18.25
C MET A 677 -2.02 17.38 -18.75
N GLU A 678 -2.23 17.37 -20.05
CA GLU A 678 -3.54 17.16 -20.67
C GLU A 678 -3.70 15.78 -21.32
N GLY A 679 -2.72 14.91 -21.15
CA GLY A 679 -2.67 13.61 -21.78
C GLY A 679 -2.28 13.68 -23.25
N TYR A 680 -2.58 12.61 -23.98
CA TYR A 680 -2.30 12.47 -25.39
C TYR A 680 -3.24 13.35 -26.24
N VAL A 681 -2.68 14.15 -27.12
CA VAL A 681 -3.40 15.17 -27.92
C VAL A 681 -3.70 14.70 -29.33
N GLY A 682 -3.34 13.50 -29.72
CA GLY A 682 -3.62 12.95 -31.06
C GLY A 682 -5.10 12.65 -31.27
N ASN A 683 -5.51 12.51 -32.52
CA ASN A 683 -6.87 12.14 -32.89
C ASN A 683 -7.26 10.73 -32.47
N GLN A 684 -6.28 9.88 -32.20
CA GLN A 684 -6.47 8.50 -31.74
C GLN A 684 -5.56 8.23 -30.56
N THR A 685 -6.10 7.62 -29.53
CA THR A 685 -5.29 7.08 -28.44
C THR A 685 -4.44 5.95 -29.02
N PRO A 686 -3.11 5.94 -28.85
CA PRO A 686 -2.28 4.86 -29.32
C PRO A 686 -2.64 3.59 -28.54
N SER A 687 -3.45 2.76 -29.16
CA SER A 687 -4.01 1.56 -28.55
C SER A 687 -2.99 0.64 -27.87
N PRO A 688 -1.80 0.43 -28.42
CA PRO A 688 -0.78 -0.41 -27.76
C PRO A 688 -0.23 0.14 -26.45
N LEU A 689 -0.42 1.44 -26.19
CA LEU A 689 0.15 2.15 -25.05
C LEU A 689 -0.84 2.38 -23.93
N VAL A 690 -2.13 2.29 -24.22
CA VAL A 690 -3.17 2.46 -23.21
C VAL A 690 -3.03 1.46 -22.06
N PRO A 691 -2.78 0.16 -22.31
CA PRO A 691 -2.58 -0.79 -21.23
C PRO A 691 -1.33 -0.51 -20.39
N PHE A 692 -0.32 0.08 -21.01
CA PHE A 692 0.96 0.34 -20.36
C PHE A 692 0.93 1.61 -19.49
N ALA A 693 0.48 2.72 -20.04
CA ALA A 693 0.49 3.99 -19.33
C ALA A 693 -0.77 4.16 -18.46
N TRP A 694 -1.93 4.20 -19.10
CA TRP A 694 -3.23 4.42 -18.47
C TRP A 694 -4.34 4.00 -19.41
N SER A 695 -5.54 3.79 -18.91
CA SER A 695 -6.70 3.68 -19.78
C SER A 695 -7.07 5.07 -20.34
N ALA A 696 -7.38 5.12 -21.63
CA ALA A 696 -7.90 6.33 -22.24
C ALA A 696 -9.27 6.70 -21.62
N GLY A 697 -9.40 7.91 -21.21
CA GLY A 697 -10.51 8.15 -20.64
C GLY A 697 -11.51 9.09 -20.39
N TRP A 698 -12.22 8.73 -19.41
CA TRP A 698 -13.27 9.48 -18.76
C TRP A 698 -12.69 10.18 -17.54
N ASN A 699 -13.43 11.11 -16.96
CA ASN A 699 -13.06 11.80 -15.74
C ASN A 699 -12.90 10.96 -14.51
N SER A 700 -13.59 9.82 -14.44
CA SER A 700 -13.54 8.97 -13.26
C SER A 700 -12.37 8.00 -13.37
N PRO A 701 -11.50 7.90 -12.39
CA PRO A 701 -10.45 6.89 -12.34
C PRO A 701 -10.99 5.48 -12.56
N GLN A 702 -12.16 5.19 -12.06
CA GLN A 702 -12.83 3.89 -12.23
C GLN A 702 -13.28 3.63 -13.67
N ALA A 703 -13.71 4.64 -14.39
CA ALA A 703 -14.06 4.50 -15.80
C ALA A 703 -12.81 4.26 -16.67
N TRP A 704 -11.69 4.89 -16.32
CA TRP A 704 -10.44 4.68 -17.04
C TRP A 704 -9.95 3.26 -16.95
N ASN A 705 -9.90 2.78 -15.72
CA ASN A 705 -9.29 1.52 -15.36
C ASN A 705 -10.05 0.33 -15.95
N LYS A 706 -11.31 0.51 -16.25
CA LYS A 706 -12.16 -0.52 -16.87
C LYS A 706 -11.62 -1.06 -18.20
N PHE A 707 -10.93 -0.25 -18.97
CA PHE A 707 -10.40 -0.67 -20.27
C PHE A 707 -9.08 -1.43 -20.19
N GLN A 708 -8.35 -1.35 -19.09
CA GLN A 708 -7.08 -2.03 -18.94
C GLN A 708 -7.22 -3.55 -18.99
N ASP A 709 -8.32 -4.10 -18.48
CA ASP A 709 -8.60 -5.54 -18.54
C ASP A 709 -8.95 -6.05 -19.93
N LYS A 710 -9.34 -5.14 -20.83
CA LYS A 710 -9.89 -5.50 -22.16
C LYS A 710 -8.99 -5.16 -23.32
N VAL A 711 -8.04 -4.28 -23.14
CA VAL A 711 -7.07 -3.94 -24.17
C VAL A 711 -5.99 -5.01 -24.16
N GLY A 712 -5.84 -5.67 -25.29
CA GLY A 712 -5.04 -6.89 -25.40
C GLY A 712 -3.54 -6.73 -25.22
N GLY A 713 -2.83 -7.85 -25.30
CA GLY A 713 -1.38 -7.94 -25.23
C GLY A 713 -0.85 -8.24 -23.82
N SER A 714 0.45 -8.15 -23.65
CA SER A 714 1.18 -8.47 -22.41
C SER A 714 0.83 -7.56 -21.23
N LEU A 715 0.21 -6.42 -21.50
CA LEU A 715 -0.17 -5.41 -20.50
C LEU A 715 -1.68 -5.37 -20.27
N LYS A 716 -2.39 -6.41 -20.67
CA LYS A 716 -3.78 -6.60 -20.32
C LYS A 716 -3.94 -6.57 -18.79
N GLY A 717 -4.79 -5.70 -18.28
CA GLY A 717 -4.91 -5.49 -16.85
C GLY A 717 -4.00 -4.40 -16.29
N GLY A 718 -3.30 -3.67 -17.17
CA GLY A 718 -2.32 -2.66 -16.81
C GLY A 718 -0.95 -3.25 -16.58
N ASP A 719 -0.11 -2.49 -15.90
CA ASP A 719 1.22 -2.85 -15.47
C ASP A 719 1.14 -3.75 -14.23
N SER A 720 0.90 -5.01 -14.43
CA SER A 720 0.70 -5.97 -13.34
C SER A 720 1.99 -6.34 -12.61
N GLY A 721 3.16 -5.92 -13.14
CA GLY A 721 4.44 -6.37 -12.64
C GLY A 721 4.73 -7.84 -12.93
N ILE A 722 5.82 -8.36 -12.40
CA ILE A 722 6.27 -9.74 -12.60
C ILE A 722 6.47 -10.43 -11.27
N ARG A 723 5.86 -11.58 -11.08
CA ARG A 723 6.02 -12.41 -9.88
C ARG A 723 7.31 -13.22 -9.98
N LEU A 724 8.35 -12.78 -9.29
CA LEU A 724 9.68 -13.39 -9.34
C LEU A 724 9.68 -14.81 -8.76
N PHE A 725 8.98 -15.05 -7.67
CA PHE A 725 8.95 -16.38 -7.02
C PHE A 725 8.35 -17.48 -7.90
N ASP A 726 7.50 -17.12 -8.86
CA ASP A 726 6.96 -18.08 -9.82
C ASP A 726 8.00 -18.55 -10.86
N ARG A 727 9.08 -17.77 -11.03
CA ARG A 727 10.17 -18.04 -11.96
C ARG A 727 11.42 -18.64 -11.31
N LEU A 728 11.50 -18.60 -9.97
CA LEU A 728 12.62 -19.15 -9.24
C LEU A 728 12.50 -20.66 -9.08
N THR A 729 13.66 -21.33 -8.99
CA THR A 729 13.71 -22.76 -8.69
C THR A 729 13.07 -23.03 -7.32
N LYS A 730 12.10 -23.93 -7.29
CA LYS A 730 11.45 -24.32 -6.05
C LYS A 730 12.42 -25.11 -5.17
N ARG A 731 12.28 -24.93 -3.88
CA ARG A 731 13.07 -25.62 -2.83
C ARG A 731 12.28 -26.81 -2.33
N PRO A 732 12.95 -27.91 -1.89
CA PRO A 732 12.26 -29.04 -1.28
C PRO A 732 11.40 -28.63 -0.10
N ALA A 733 10.28 -29.32 0.08
CA ALA A 733 9.40 -29.13 1.23
C ALA A 733 10.16 -29.39 2.54
N ARG A 734 9.89 -28.54 3.55
CA ARG A 734 10.47 -28.66 4.88
C ARG A 734 9.41 -29.11 5.86
N THR A 735 9.80 -29.93 6.82
CA THR A 735 8.97 -30.25 7.99
C THR A 735 9.39 -29.35 9.13
N PHE A 736 8.44 -28.68 9.72
CA PHE A 736 8.64 -27.82 10.87
C PHE A 736 8.12 -28.49 12.15
N VAL A 737 8.60 -28.06 13.29
CA VAL A 737 8.29 -28.66 14.60
C VAL A 737 7.63 -27.62 15.49
N ALA A 738 6.55 -28.01 16.16
CA ALA A 738 5.85 -27.16 17.10
C ALA A 738 6.79 -26.70 18.24
N PRO A 739 6.75 -25.42 18.61
CA PRO A 739 7.55 -24.92 19.72
C PRO A 739 7.05 -25.51 21.06
N ALA A 740 7.95 -25.60 22.03
CA ALA A 740 7.58 -25.94 23.40
C ALA A 740 6.68 -24.85 24.01
N PRO A 741 5.74 -25.20 24.92
CA PRO A 741 4.94 -24.20 25.61
C PRO A 741 5.81 -23.25 26.42
N VAL A 742 5.48 -21.99 26.36
CA VAL A 742 6.15 -20.94 27.12
C VAL A 742 5.44 -20.75 28.45
N LEU A 743 6.14 -20.98 29.56
CA LEU A 743 5.64 -20.68 30.89
C LEU A 743 5.84 -19.19 31.18
N VAL A 744 4.74 -18.51 31.46
CA VAL A 744 4.75 -17.10 31.87
C VAL A 744 4.87 -17.03 33.38
N ASN A 745 5.79 -16.22 33.86
CA ASN A 745 5.97 -15.98 35.30
C ASN A 745 5.17 -14.73 35.71
N ALA A 746 4.58 -14.72 36.91
CA ALA A 746 3.80 -13.60 37.41
C ALA A 746 4.64 -12.30 37.60
N GLU A 747 5.97 -12.39 37.70
CA GLU A 747 6.87 -11.25 37.90
C GLU A 747 7.57 -10.77 36.63
N SER A 748 7.50 -11.54 35.54
CA SER A 748 8.13 -11.19 34.27
C SER A 748 7.13 -11.31 33.14
N PHE A 749 7.09 -10.30 32.29
CA PHE A 749 6.20 -10.21 31.14
C PHE A 749 6.96 -10.49 29.85
N ARG A 750 6.21 -10.94 28.87
CA ARG A 750 6.62 -11.00 27.47
C ARG A 750 6.02 -9.85 26.68
N LEU A 751 6.53 -9.65 25.49
CA LEU A 751 6.17 -8.52 24.64
C LEU A 751 5.35 -8.96 23.43
N VAL A 752 4.32 -8.19 23.10
CA VAL A 752 3.54 -8.32 21.88
C VAL A 752 3.65 -7.04 21.07
N PRO A 753 4.17 -7.10 19.83
CA PRO A 753 4.21 -5.90 18.98
C PRO A 753 2.81 -5.50 18.53
N MET A 754 2.47 -4.22 18.72
CA MET A 754 1.21 -3.61 18.34
C MET A 754 1.44 -2.72 17.13
N HIS A 755 0.86 -3.10 16.01
CA HIS A 755 0.94 -2.32 14.77
C HIS A 755 -0.24 -1.37 14.63
N HIS A 756 0.00 -0.18 14.10
CA HIS A 756 -1.00 0.85 13.84
C HIS A 756 -0.85 1.36 12.41
N ILE A 757 -1.89 1.24 11.61
CA ILE A 757 -1.87 1.64 10.19
C ILE A 757 -1.35 3.07 9.98
N PHE A 758 -1.73 4.00 10.88
CA PHE A 758 -1.31 5.41 10.80
C PHE A 758 -0.11 5.76 11.71
N GLY A 759 0.40 4.81 12.50
CA GLY A 759 1.45 5.06 13.49
C GLY A 759 2.75 4.29 13.29
N SER A 760 2.70 3.06 12.78
CA SER A 760 3.89 2.20 12.73
C SER A 760 4.84 2.52 11.56
N GLY A 761 4.33 3.12 10.48
CA GLY A 761 5.14 3.46 9.30
C GLY A 761 6.00 4.70 9.50
N GLU A 762 7.28 4.64 9.12
CA GLU A 762 8.23 5.75 9.28
C GLU A 762 7.75 7.07 8.66
N PHE A 763 7.28 7.02 7.43
CA PHE A 763 6.82 8.23 6.71
C PHE A 763 5.39 8.63 7.07
N THR A 764 4.60 7.69 7.55
CA THR A 764 3.24 7.98 7.99
C THR A 764 3.24 8.99 9.15
N VAL A 765 4.11 8.78 10.15
CA VAL A 765 4.23 9.70 11.29
C VAL A 765 4.86 11.05 10.93
N LYS A 766 5.53 11.16 9.77
CA LYS A 766 6.09 12.41 9.26
C LYS A 766 5.12 13.18 8.35
N THR A 767 3.96 12.60 8.03
CA THR A 767 2.98 13.20 7.12
C THR A 767 1.98 14.08 7.88
N PRO A 768 1.91 15.39 7.60
CA PRO A 768 1.03 16.31 8.34
C PRO A 768 -0.44 15.90 8.35
N ALA A 769 -0.98 15.42 7.23
CA ALA A 769 -2.37 14.97 7.14
C ALA A 769 -2.71 13.79 8.06
N MET A 770 -1.71 13.04 8.51
CA MET A 770 -1.88 11.89 9.39
C MET A 770 -1.88 12.25 10.88
N GLU A 771 -1.41 13.43 11.26
CA GLU A 771 -1.15 13.80 12.65
C GLU A 771 -2.35 13.50 13.58
N SER A 772 -3.56 13.85 13.15
CA SER A 772 -4.79 13.60 13.93
C SER A 772 -5.22 12.13 14.00
N ARG A 773 -4.60 11.26 13.19
CA ARG A 773 -4.89 9.81 13.13
C ARG A 773 -3.80 8.96 13.78
N ILE A 774 -2.66 9.56 14.13
CA ILE A 774 -1.58 8.86 14.81
C ILE A 774 -2.02 8.59 16.25
N PRO A 775 -2.09 7.32 16.69
CA PRO A 775 -2.47 7.02 18.05
C PRO A 775 -1.38 7.45 19.03
N GLU A 776 -1.77 7.72 20.26
CA GLU A 776 -0.83 7.92 21.34
C GLU A 776 0.00 6.64 21.59
N ALA A 777 1.28 6.80 21.89
CA ALA A 777 2.12 5.67 22.25
C ALA A 777 1.77 5.18 23.65
N VAL A 778 1.26 3.95 23.76
CA VAL A 778 0.82 3.34 25.02
C VAL A 778 1.39 1.93 25.16
N PHE A 779 1.50 1.44 26.41
CA PHE A 779 1.61 0.01 26.66
C PHE A 779 0.21 -0.58 26.84
N ALA A 780 -0.12 -1.59 26.04
CA ALA A 780 -1.38 -2.32 26.23
C ALA A 780 -1.20 -3.40 27.30
N VAL A 781 -2.16 -3.49 28.22
CA VAL A 781 -2.17 -4.48 29.33
C VAL A 781 -3.56 -5.11 29.35
N GLY A 782 -3.62 -6.45 29.43
CA GLY A 782 -4.89 -7.16 29.54
C GLY A 782 -5.57 -6.89 30.90
N GLU A 783 -6.91 -6.94 30.94
CA GLU A 783 -7.72 -6.65 32.13
C GLU A 783 -7.29 -7.48 33.35
N GLN A 784 -6.92 -8.74 33.17
CA GLN A 784 -6.48 -9.62 34.25
C GLN A 784 -5.18 -9.13 34.88
N ASP A 785 -4.21 -8.77 34.07
CA ASP A 785 -2.93 -8.24 34.53
C ASP A 785 -3.07 -6.83 35.10
N ALA A 786 -3.92 -5.98 34.48
CA ALA A 786 -4.23 -4.66 35.00
C ALA A 786 -4.85 -4.74 36.42
N THR A 787 -5.78 -5.67 36.62
CA THR A 787 -6.37 -5.93 37.96
C THR A 787 -5.32 -6.42 38.94
N ARG A 788 -4.49 -7.39 38.56
CA ARG A 788 -3.43 -7.94 39.40
C ARG A 788 -2.38 -6.91 39.81
N LEU A 789 -2.04 -5.99 38.91
CA LEU A 789 -1.07 -4.91 39.13
C LEU A 789 -1.69 -3.62 39.68
N ASN A 790 -3.01 -3.59 39.89
CA ASN A 790 -3.78 -2.42 40.29
C ASN A 790 -3.53 -1.20 39.39
N LEU A 791 -3.55 -1.42 38.06
CA LEU A 791 -3.37 -0.39 37.04
C LEU A 791 -4.70 0.20 36.60
N GLN A 792 -4.69 1.48 36.29
CA GLN A 792 -5.82 2.18 35.68
C GLN A 792 -5.45 2.67 34.29
N ASP A 793 -6.45 2.74 33.40
CA ASP A 793 -6.27 3.26 32.04
C ASP A 793 -5.69 4.69 32.08
N GLY A 794 -4.71 4.98 31.21
CA GLY A 794 -4.00 6.25 31.19
C GLY A 794 -2.89 6.41 32.25
N GLN A 795 -2.77 5.51 33.23
CA GLN A 795 -1.71 5.55 34.24
C GLN A 795 -0.34 5.29 33.61
N LYS A 796 0.68 6.08 33.98
CA LYS A 796 2.05 5.84 33.48
C LYS A 796 2.68 4.65 34.18
N ILE A 797 3.25 3.76 33.39
CA ILE A 797 4.07 2.63 33.86
C ILE A 797 5.47 2.69 33.26
N THR A 798 6.40 2.07 33.96
CA THR A 798 7.77 1.88 33.49
C THR A 798 7.96 0.41 33.12
N VAL A 799 8.23 0.14 31.84
CA VAL A 799 8.63 -1.20 31.36
C VAL A 799 10.15 -1.25 31.29
N LYS A 800 10.75 -2.23 31.95
CA LYS A 800 12.20 -2.41 32.06
C LYS A 800 12.66 -3.70 31.42
N ALA A 801 13.72 -3.63 30.62
CA ALA A 801 14.44 -4.73 30.00
C ALA A 801 15.93 -4.57 30.25
N GLY A 802 16.48 -5.24 31.26
CA GLY A 802 17.86 -5.03 31.68
C GLY A 802 18.10 -3.56 32.08
N GLU A 803 19.03 -2.87 31.41
CA GLU A 803 19.32 -1.45 31.65
C GLU A 803 18.35 -0.49 30.96
N THR A 804 17.54 -0.99 30.00
CA THR A 804 16.59 -0.17 29.27
C THR A 804 15.31 0.03 30.07
N SER A 805 14.82 1.27 30.08
CA SER A 805 13.60 1.66 30.77
C SER A 805 12.79 2.61 29.89
N ILE A 806 11.54 2.29 29.64
CA ILE A 806 10.61 3.12 28.84
C ILE A 806 9.37 3.40 29.70
N VAL A 807 8.96 4.66 29.73
CA VAL A 807 7.78 5.13 30.46
C VAL A 807 6.72 5.57 29.46
N LEU A 808 5.57 4.90 29.47
CA LEU A 808 4.41 5.25 28.65
C LEU A 808 3.13 5.11 29.49
N PRO A 809 2.02 5.76 29.09
CA PRO A 809 0.71 5.48 29.66
C PRO A 809 0.27 4.05 29.32
N VAL A 810 -0.56 3.49 30.17
CA VAL A 810 -1.22 2.18 29.97
C VAL A 810 -2.52 2.37 29.24
N GLN A 811 -2.79 1.48 28.31
CA GLN A 811 -4.13 1.21 27.80
C GLN A 811 -4.57 -0.18 28.26
N VAL A 812 -5.64 -0.22 29.06
CA VAL A 812 -6.22 -1.51 29.47
C VAL A 812 -7.12 -2.01 28.36
N ILE A 813 -6.85 -3.23 27.86
CA ILE A 813 -7.63 -3.85 26.79
C ILE A 813 -8.22 -5.20 27.25
N GLU A 814 -9.41 -5.48 26.78
CA GLU A 814 -10.16 -6.68 27.19
C GLU A 814 -9.44 -7.97 26.79
N TYR A 815 -8.87 -7.99 25.59
CA TYR A 815 -8.27 -9.19 25.00
C TYR A 815 -6.77 -8.98 24.74
N LEU A 816 -5.95 -9.35 25.73
CA LEU A 816 -4.51 -9.56 25.59
C LEU A 816 -4.13 -10.76 26.46
N PRO A 817 -3.29 -11.68 26.00
CA PRO A 817 -2.88 -12.84 26.79
C PRO A 817 -2.25 -12.45 28.13
N THR A 818 -2.60 -13.15 29.22
CA THR A 818 -2.05 -12.90 30.56
C THR A 818 -0.55 -13.08 30.58
N GLY A 819 0.17 -12.15 31.23
CA GLY A 819 1.63 -12.11 31.29
C GLY A 819 2.30 -11.54 30.04
N TYR A 820 1.55 -10.88 29.17
CA TYR A 820 2.06 -10.17 28.03
C TYR A 820 1.76 -8.67 28.10
N ILE A 821 2.65 -7.86 27.52
CA ILE A 821 2.48 -6.42 27.35
C ILE A 821 2.56 -6.09 25.86
N GLY A 822 1.52 -5.44 25.37
CA GLY A 822 1.53 -4.86 24.04
C GLY A 822 2.40 -3.60 24.00
N TYR A 823 3.28 -3.49 23.02
CA TYR A 823 4.12 -2.30 22.85
C TYR A 823 3.95 -1.68 21.46
N PRO A 824 3.92 -0.34 21.32
CA PRO A 824 3.62 0.33 20.07
C PRO A 824 4.83 0.32 19.13
N ILE A 825 4.71 -0.33 17.98
CA ILE A 825 5.73 -0.31 16.94
C ILE A 825 5.77 1.07 16.26
N GLY A 826 6.95 1.67 16.22
CA GLY A 826 7.22 2.89 15.46
C GLY A 826 6.78 4.21 16.10
N LEU A 827 6.01 4.17 17.20
CA LEU A 827 5.52 5.36 17.91
C LEU A 827 6.40 5.76 19.10
N ALA A 828 7.19 4.84 19.63
CA ALA A 828 8.15 5.07 20.71
C ALA A 828 9.42 4.22 20.47
N PRO A 829 10.53 4.50 21.16
CA PRO A 829 11.80 3.80 20.96
C PRO A 829 11.79 2.38 21.59
N THR A 830 10.70 1.63 21.35
CA THR A 830 10.44 0.31 21.94
C THR A 830 11.30 -0.80 21.34
N VAL A 831 12.01 -0.54 20.26
CA VAL A 831 13.01 -1.47 19.66
C VAL A 831 14.13 -1.85 20.65
N SER A 832 14.34 -1.05 21.68
CA SER A 832 15.33 -1.32 22.73
C SER A 832 14.86 -2.30 23.81
N LEU A 833 13.57 -2.69 23.82
CA LEU A 833 13.03 -3.66 24.75
C LEU A 833 13.38 -5.10 24.32
N ALA A 834 14.00 -5.85 25.21
CA ALA A 834 14.28 -7.27 25.04
C ALA A 834 13.58 -8.08 26.14
N GLU A 835 13.02 -9.23 25.78
CA GLU A 835 12.34 -10.12 26.72
C GLU A 835 13.32 -10.88 27.64
N PRO A 836 12.92 -11.21 28.85
CA PRO A 836 11.68 -10.80 29.53
C PRO A 836 11.74 -9.36 30.07
N VAL A 837 10.59 -8.74 30.28
CA VAL A 837 10.49 -7.39 30.83
C VAL A 837 9.82 -7.40 32.20
N SER A 838 10.15 -6.42 33.06
CA SER A 838 9.45 -6.14 34.30
C SER A 838 8.67 -4.84 34.20
N VAL A 839 7.58 -4.77 34.97
CA VAL A 839 6.70 -3.59 35.05
C VAL A 839 6.81 -2.98 36.43
N ALA A 840 7.06 -1.67 36.48
CA ALA A 840 6.96 -0.89 37.66
C ALA A 840 5.89 0.19 37.51
N VAL A 841 5.00 0.26 38.48
CA VAL A 841 4.00 1.33 38.56
C VAL A 841 4.74 2.61 38.93
N GLY A 842 4.63 3.65 38.09
CA GLY A 842 5.23 4.96 38.39
C GLY A 842 4.55 5.59 39.62
N ALA A 843 5.37 6.20 40.49
CA ALA A 843 4.89 6.98 41.61
C ALA A 843 4.31 8.31 41.10
#